data_d377a211454f9156d16eb8fc7103efd5
#
_entry.id   d377a211454f9156d16eb8fc7103efd5
#
_cell.length_a   1.000
_cell.length_b   1.000
_cell.length_c   1.000
_cell.angle_alpha   90.00
_cell.angle_beta   90.00
_cell.angle_gamma   90.00
#
_symmetry.space_group_name_H-M   'P 1'
#
loop_
_entity.id
_entity.type
_entity.pdbx_description
1 polymer ?
#
loop_
_entity_poly.entity_id
_entity_poly.type
_entity_poly.pdbx_seq_one_letter_code
_entity_poly.pdbx_strand_id
1 'polypeptide(L)'
;MKRFIIIAAAGLLLCWAAGLFRSKTVSAASNGPSFVEFESGQVRPVAISPDGNTLFAVNTPGGMLEAFNLGSGTPVFQFRVPVGLEPVAVAARTNSEVWVTNLLSDSVSIVSLSGTPHVTRTLLVGDEPRDIVFAGTPQRAFITTAHRGQQRSDPSIAGVPGAGDPKLTTPGIPRADVWVFDPANPDTATGTPGGTPLAILSFFTDTPRALAVSPDGNTVYVAGFKTGNQTTTVAQGRVCVGFQTTTPCTLADGTASPGGNPGPATDHAGEPAPEAGLIVKFNNGDSHWEDELGRVWDNSVRLTLPDTDVFAVNANTLAQTASYAHVGTTLFNMATNPKDGTLYVSNTDAVNNVRFEGPGTFAGHTVQGHLAEARISVISGGAVMPRHLNKHINYTQLAGSAGFDATAKSHSLSMPLDMKISSDGTTLYVAAFGSAAVGVFNTTELAGDTFNPVTESANYIPVSGGGVSGLVLDEARGQLYVMTRFDNAVKVINLKSKQQVAAVTLPNPEPEAVVQGRPMLYDATTFSGNGEASCASCHIFGDMDDLAWDLGNPDNNVTTSPIPINLGNLVPFLIAANATGLSSPLNGSNSATDFHPMKGPFTTQTLRGLKNSGAMHWRGDRSTGQFGTSAFDSNLSFLNFAPAFQTLVGNATMPTQAQMQTFANFQLAVVPPPNPVRNLDNSLTPSQGNGQAFFAGPRPSDGLVNPLVSSLLGQTAFSCNQCHVLNPAAGAFGTAGNQSFEGVPQVVKIPQLRNAYAKIGMFGTPAIPFIGAPDSGNTGPQVRGFGFMGDGSIDTLFRFLNATVFAPGAQSGFPQNNPQGTQRDVEQYVLAFDSDLAPITGQQVTLTSTNAKAAGPRVTLLEQRAAAPFVSKALGGAVKECDLVAWVVQGRGVTGYLFDPVAGDFVAERGAVKLSDASLRALAATPGQEVTFLAATPGSGPRIAFGDTATSVPRLR
;
A
#
# COMPACT_ATOMS: atom_id res chain seq x y z
N MET A 1 -47.16 -13.90 55.17
CA MET A 1 -47.29 -13.83 53.70
C MET A 1 -47.59 -12.43 53.12
N LYS A 2 -48.46 -11.58 53.70
CA LYS A 2 -48.79 -10.25 53.12
C LYS A 2 -47.61 -9.21 53.13
N ARG A 3 -46.65 -9.29 54.04
CA ARG A 3 -45.49 -8.37 54.09
C ARG A 3 -44.36 -8.70 53.08
N PHE A 4 -44.26 -9.97 52.66
CA PHE A 4 -43.29 -10.34 51.61
C PHE A 4 -43.73 -9.99 50.20
N ILE A 5 -45.03 -9.94 49.96
CA ILE A 5 -45.56 -9.59 48.64
C ILE A 5 -45.42 -8.10 48.38
N ILE A 6 -45.52 -7.26 49.37
CA ILE A 6 -45.33 -5.80 49.24
C ILE A 6 -43.88 -5.39 48.97
N ILE A 7 -42.92 -6.10 49.56
CA ILE A 7 -41.50 -5.86 49.32
C ILE A 7 -41.05 -6.33 47.92
N ALA A 8 -41.62 -7.44 47.47
CA ALA A 8 -41.35 -7.95 46.10
C ALA A 8 -41.96 -7.04 45.02
N ALA A 9 -43.20 -6.48 45.27
CA ALA A 9 -43.80 -5.55 44.34
C ALA A 9 -43.13 -4.17 44.32
N ALA A 10 -42.60 -3.67 45.45
CA ALA A 10 -41.81 -2.44 45.51
C ALA A 10 -40.40 -2.62 44.85
N GLY A 11 -39.77 -3.80 44.96
CA GLY A 11 -38.53 -4.13 44.28
C GLY A 11 -38.69 -4.20 42.76
N LEU A 12 -39.79 -4.81 42.28
CA LEU A 12 -40.08 -4.86 40.84
C LEU A 12 -40.47 -3.50 40.26
N LEU A 13 -41.17 -2.64 41.01
CA LEU A 13 -41.46 -1.26 40.58
C LEU A 13 -40.23 -0.36 40.58
N LEU A 14 -39.27 -0.55 41.51
CA LEU A 14 -37.98 0.18 41.48
C LEU A 14 -37.09 -0.35 40.34
N CYS A 15 -37.08 -1.60 40.02
CA CYS A 15 -36.38 -2.13 38.84
C CYS A 15 -37.07 -1.68 37.54
N TRP A 16 -38.39 -1.50 37.51
CA TRP A 16 -39.09 -0.98 36.34
C TRP A 16 -38.90 0.53 36.18
N ALA A 17 -38.87 1.30 37.24
CA ALA A 17 -38.57 2.72 37.23
C ALA A 17 -37.11 3.00 36.88
N ALA A 18 -36.15 2.18 37.35
CA ALA A 18 -34.73 2.25 36.94
C ALA A 18 -34.53 1.85 35.48
N GLY A 19 -35.40 1.02 34.89
CA GLY A 19 -35.41 0.68 33.47
C GLY A 19 -36.00 1.77 32.57
N LEU A 20 -36.83 2.65 33.11
CA LEU A 20 -37.48 3.75 32.36
C LEU A 20 -36.62 5.01 32.31
N PHE A 21 -35.56 5.11 33.10
CA PHE A 21 -34.62 6.25 33.07
C PHE A 21 -33.24 5.87 32.46
N ARG A 22 -33.14 4.77 31.70
CA ARG A 22 -32.12 4.71 30.68
C ARG A 22 -32.49 5.75 29.64
N SER A 23 -31.97 6.97 29.79
CA SER A 23 -31.82 7.86 28.64
C SER A 23 -31.28 7.00 27.50
N LYS A 24 -32.04 6.82 26.43
CA LYS A 24 -31.49 6.35 25.16
C LYS A 24 -30.41 7.38 24.82
N THR A 25 -29.17 7.08 25.16
CA THR A 25 -28.07 7.73 24.48
C THR A 25 -28.23 7.30 23.03
N VAL A 26 -28.82 8.17 22.23
CA VAL A 26 -28.84 8.02 20.79
C VAL A 26 -27.38 8.03 20.39
N SER A 27 -26.85 6.88 20.04
CA SER A 27 -25.49 6.79 19.53
C SER A 27 -25.51 7.36 18.12
N ALA A 28 -24.98 8.56 17.96
CA ALA A 28 -24.81 9.16 16.64
C ALA A 28 -23.76 8.43 15.79
N ALA A 29 -22.87 7.66 16.43
CA ALA A 29 -21.85 6.85 15.75
C ALA A 29 -22.37 5.49 15.27
N SER A 30 -21.73 4.93 14.28
CA SER A 30 -21.94 3.54 13.87
C SER A 30 -21.37 2.56 14.91
N ASN A 31 -21.75 1.29 14.82
CA ASN A 31 -21.28 0.23 15.72
C ASN A 31 -19.88 -0.33 15.35
N GLY A 32 -19.11 0.35 14.49
CA GLY A 32 -17.78 -0.06 14.08
C GLY A 32 -16.72 0.08 15.17
N PRO A 33 -15.48 -0.35 14.90
CA PRO A 33 -14.35 -0.22 15.83
C PRO A 33 -13.96 1.27 16.00
N SER A 34 -13.49 1.64 17.18
CA SER A 34 -13.06 3.03 17.44
C SER A 34 -11.77 3.41 16.70
N PHE A 35 -11.02 2.44 16.20
CA PHE A 35 -9.81 2.62 15.41
C PHE A 35 -9.72 1.54 14.32
N VAL A 36 -9.21 1.91 13.14
CA VAL A 36 -8.96 1.03 12.00
C VAL A 36 -7.51 1.24 11.57
N GLU A 37 -6.75 0.16 11.41
CA GLU A 37 -5.33 0.20 11.05
C GLU A 37 -5.14 0.13 9.54
N PHE A 38 -4.35 1.09 8.98
CA PHE A 38 -4.04 1.17 7.54
C PHE A 38 -2.56 0.98 7.23
N GLU A 39 -1.68 1.14 8.22
CA GLU A 39 -0.22 1.09 8.10
C GLU A 39 0.32 2.05 7.02
N SER A 40 -0.07 3.32 7.13
CA SER A 40 0.35 4.36 6.19
C SER A 40 1.81 4.78 6.40
N GLY A 41 2.60 4.70 5.34
CA GLY A 41 4.02 5.05 5.37
C GLY A 41 4.26 6.56 5.38
N GLN A 42 4.74 7.13 6.50
CA GLN A 42 5.11 8.53 6.61
C GLN A 42 6.18 8.93 5.59
N VAL A 43 6.10 10.13 5.03
CA VAL A 43 7.05 10.65 4.02
C VAL A 43 7.87 11.79 4.60
N ARG A 44 7.21 12.82 5.08
CA ARG A 44 7.83 14.02 5.67
C ARG A 44 7.03 14.46 6.89
N PRO A 45 7.02 13.62 7.96
CA PRO A 45 6.08 13.77 9.07
C PRO A 45 6.39 14.94 10.00
N VAL A 46 7.55 15.56 9.89
CA VAL A 46 7.97 16.68 10.73
C VAL A 46 8.51 17.84 9.89
N ALA A 47 8.23 19.07 10.33
CA ALA A 47 8.73 20.30 9.72
C ALA A 47 8.95 21.38 10.79
N ILE A 48 9.81 22.37 10.51
CA ILE A 48 10.01 23.54 11.34
C ILE A 48 9.48 24.79 10.64
N SER A 49 8.93 25.75 11.38
CA SER A 49 8.50 27.05 10.84
C SER A 49 9.69 27.80 10.24
N PRO A 50 9.49 28.69 9.23
CA PRO A 50 10.57 29.46 8.63
C PRO A 50 11.40 30.30 9.63
N ASP A 51 10.79 30.75 10.73
CA ASP A 51 11.48 31.47 11.81
C ASP A 51 12.19 30.54 12.81
N GLY A 52 12.07 29.20 12.64
CA GLY A 52 12.69 28.21 13.51
C GLY A 52 12.07 28.07 14.90
N ASN A 53 10.92 28.68 15.19
CA ASN A 53 10.37 28.74 16.55
C ASN A 53 9.31 27.66 16.85
N THR A 54 8.74 27.04 15.81
CA THR A 54 7.70 26.04 15.96
C THR A 54 8.05 24.76 15.19
N LEU A 55 8.01 23.64 15.89
CA LEU A 55 8.10 22.31 15.29
C LEU A 55 6.68 21.79 15.06
N PHE A 56 6.42 21.30 13.87
CA PHE A 56 5.19 20.62 13.48
C PHE A 56 5.45 19.13 13.32
N ALA A 57 4.53 18.32 13.80
CA ALA A 57 4.53 16.87 13.61
C ALA A 57 3.14 16.39 13.20
N VAL A 58 3.05 15.53 12.19
CA VAL A 58 1.81 14.84 11.88
C VAL A 58 1.66 13.62 12.78
N ASN A 59 0.52 13.53 13.42
CA ASN A 59 0.09 12.38 14.19
C ASN A 59 -0.77 11.50 13.27
N THR A 60 -0.12 10.60 12.54
CA THR A 60 -0.76 9.76 11.51
C THR A 60 -1.95 8.98 12.06
N PRO A 61 -1.82 8.16 13.13
CA PRO A 61 -2.97 7.41 13.64
C PRO A 61 -4.03 8.30 14.32
N GLY A 62 -3.65 9.50 14.75
CA GLY A 62 -4.54 10.44 15.41
C GLY A 62 -5.36 11.31 14.45
N GLY A 63 -4.93 11.46 13.18
CA GLY A 63 -5.52 12.42 12.23
C GLY A 63 -5.30 13.88 12.65
N MET A 64 -4.12 14.22 13.19
CA MET A 64 -3.84 15.53 13.78
C MET A 64 -2.53 16.14 13.28
N LEU A 65 -2.48 17.45 13.22
CA LEU A 65 -1.24 18.24 13.22
C LEU A 65 -0.94 18.65 14.65
N GLU A 66 0.23 18.28 15.17
CA GLU A 66 0.71 18.69 16.49
C GLU A 66 1.75 19.81 16.33
N ALA A 67 1.71 20.83 17.18
CA ALA A 67 2.66 21.93 17.15
C ALA A 67 3.36 22.12 18.52
N PHE A 68 4.66 22.39 18.46
CA PHE A 68 5.51 22.51 19.64
C PHE A 68 6.36 23.78 19.56
N ASN A 69 6.42 24.53 20.66
CA ASN A 69 7.32 25.67 20.81
C ASN A 69 8.76 25.20 21.08
N LEU A 70 9.72 25.79 20.38
CA LEU A 70 11.15 25.47 20.49
C LEU A 70 11.96 26.50 21.30
N GLY A 71 11.31 27.52 21.87
CA GLY A 71 11.99 28.60 22.58
C GLY A 71 12.82 28.15 23.79
N SER A 72 12.48 27.02 24.42
CA SER A 72 13.23 26.45 25.53
C SER A 72 14.32 25.46 25.12
N GLY A 73 14.48 25.20 23.82
CA GLY A 73 15.40 24.18 23.30
C GLY A 73 14.84 22.75 23.35
N THR A 74 13.83 22.49 24.18
CA THR A 74 13.06 21.24 24.17
C THR A 74 11.66 21.54 23.66
N PRO A 75 11.08 20.72 22.74
CA PRO A 75 9.74 20.95 22.22
C PRO A 75 8.70 20.95 23.33
N VAL A 76 7.95 22.04 23.46
CA VAL A 76 6.84 22.19 24.41
C VAL A 76 5.54 22.27 23.63
N PHE A 77 4.61 21.36 23.92
CA PHE A 77 3.32 21.32 23.25
C PHE A 77 2.60 22.69 23.30
N GLN A 78 2.11 23.15 22.16
CA GLN A 78 1.35 24.39 22.02
C GLN A 78 -0.13 24.13 21.71
N PHE A 79 -0.38 23.44 20.62
CA PHE A 79 -1.74 23.13 20.13
C PHE A 79 -1.72 21.93 19.20
N ARG A 80 -2.92 21.42 18.94
CA ARG A 80 -3.18 20.45 17.86
C ARG A 80 -4.34 20.90 17.00
N VAL A 81 -4.32 20.51 15.74
CA VAL A 81 -5.38 20.79 14.77
C VAL A 81 -5.84 19.47 14.12
N PRO A 82 -7.14 19.14 14.20
CA PRO A 82 -7.69 18.03 13.42
C PRO A 82 -7.50 18.29 11.93
N VAL A 83 -6.97 17.31 11.23
CA VAL A 83 -6.79 17.32 9.77
C VAL A 83 -7.51 16.11 9.15
N GLY A 84 -7.19 15.71 7.91
CA GLY A 84 -7.73 14.48 7.35
C GLY A 84 -7.15 13.23 7.99
N LEU A 85 -7.62 12.06 7.58
CA LEU A 85 -7.15 10.78 8.08
C LEU A 85 -5.78 10.44 7.50
N GLU A 86 -4.97 9.76 8.33
CA GLU A 86 -3.63 9.30 7.98
C GLU A 86 -2.74 10.41 7.39
N PRO A 87 -2.50 11.54 8.10
CA PRO A 87 -1.58 12.56 7.64
C PRO A 87 -0.15 12.00 7.61
N VAL A 88 0.58 12.18 6.48
CA VAL A 88 1.91 11.58 6.26
C VAL A 88 3.01 12.59 5.95
N ALA A 89 2.64 13.81 5.58
CA ALA A 89 3.64 14.86 5.37
C ALA A 89 3.10 16.23 5.78
N VAL A 90 4.03 17.12 6.19
CA VAL A 90 3.75 18.51 6.59
C VAL A 90 4.79 19.45 6.02
N ALA A 91 4.33 20.60 5.50
CA ALA A 91 5.19 21.67 5.01
C ALA A 91 4.74 23.01 5.59
N ALA A 92 5.64 23.68 6.31
CA ALA A 92 5.41 25.03 6.80
C ALA A 92 5.69 26.04 5.67
N ARG A 93 4.64 26.61 5.10
CA ARG A 93 4.78 27.59 4.01
C ARG A 93 5.24 28.95 4.54
N THR A 94 4.64 29.39 5.63
CA THR A 94 4.98 30.64 6.33
C THR A 94 4.95 30.40 7.83
N ASN A 95 5.27 31.43 8.62
CA ASN A 95 5.13 31.36 10.10
C ASN A 95 3.66 31.28 10.56
N SER A 96 2.70 31.51 9.64
CA SER A 96 1.27 31.51 9.95
C SER A 96 0.45 30.52 9.13
N GLU A 97 1.09 29.73 8.26
CA GLU A 97 0.37 28.77 7.38
C GLU A 97 1.17 27.49 7.19
N VAL A 98 0.50 26.35 7.40
CA VAL A 98 1.06 25.01 7.31
C VAL A 98 0.14 24.14 6.43
N TRP A 99 0.71 23.35 5.54
CA TRP A 99 -0.01 22.42 4.69
C TRP A 99 0.27 20.97 5.11
N VAL A 100 -0.77 20.15 5.16
CA VAL A 100 -0.68 18.75 5.60
C VAL A 100 -1.32 17.85 4.54
N THR A 101 -0.56 16.86 4.04
CA THR A 101 -1.11 15.82 3.16
C THR A 101 -1.76 14.72 3.98
N ASN A 102 -3.01 14.39 3.67
CA ASN A 102 -3.83 13.40 4.36
C ASN A 102 -4.04 12.20 3.44
N LEU A 103 -3.24 11.15 3.63
CA LEU A 103 -3.15 10.03 2.71
C LEU A 103 -4.52 9.37 2.47
N LEU A 104 -5.25 9.03 3.53
CA LEU A 104 -6.53 8.33 3.40
C LEU A 104 -7.71 9.27 3.08
N SER A 105 -7.50 10.58 3.13
CA SER A 105 -8.53 11.58 2.83
C SER A 105 -8.44 12.17 1.43
N ASP A 106 -7.51 11.73 0.60
CA ASP A 106 -7.30 12.24 -0.77
C ASP A 106 -7.26 13.77 -0.81
N SER A 107 -6.61 14.36 0.19
CA SER A 107 -6.70 15.80 0.43
C SER A 107 -5.45 16.40 1.02
N VAL A 108 -5.37 17.74 0.92
CA VAL A 108 -4.40 18.54 1.66
C VAL A 108 -5.16 19.52 2.53
N SER A 109 -4.86 19.53 3.83
CA SER A 109 -5.38 20.52 4.77
C SER A 109 -4.48 21.74 4.81
N ILE A 110 -5.01 22.93 4.52
CA ILE A 110 -4.33 24.22 4.73
C ILE A 110 -4.74 24.73 6.11
N VAL A 111 -3.75 24.82 7.00
CA VAL A 111 -3.94 25.21 8.39
C VAL A 111 -3.45 26.63 8.59
N SER A 112 -4.33 27.53 9.06
CA SER A 112 -3.93 28.85 9.53
C SER A 112 -3.53 28.77 10.99
N LEU A 113 -2.42 29.45 11.32
CA LEU A 113 -1.94 29.62 12.70
C LEU A 113 -2.28 31.00 13.27
N SER A 114 -2.94 31.84 12.47
CA SER A 114 -3.38 33.16 12.90
C SER A 114 -4.66 33.07 13.74
N GLY A 115 -4.62 33.60 14.94
CA GLY A 115 -5.73 33.47 15.89
C GLY A 115 -5.84 32.06 16.50
N THR A 116 -7.00 31.43 16.42
CA THR A 116 -7.17 30.02 16.80
C THR A 116 -6.71 29.12 15.65
N PRO A 117 -5.70 28.27 15.83
CA PRO A 117 -5.24 27.36 14.77
C PRO A 117 -6.34 26.39 14.30
N HIS A 118 -6.59 26.35 13.00
CA HIS A 118 -7.62 25.49 12.41
C HIS A 118 -7.40 25.31 10.89
N VAL A 119 -8.08 24.34 10.29
CA VAL A 119 -8.11 24.14 8.84
C VAL A 119 -9.00 25.22 8.22
N THR A 120 -8.40 26.06 7.39
CA THR A 120 -9.12 27.13 6.65
C THR A 120 -9.53 26.67 5.25
N ARG A 121 -8.90 25.59 4.74
CA ARG A 121 -9.16 25.07 3.41
C ARG A 121 -8.77 23.61 3.31
N THR A 122 -9.56 22.84 2.58
CA THR A 122 -9.20 21.50 2.10
C THR A 122 -9.03 21.55 0.59
N LEU A 123 -7.86 21.11 0.08
CA LEU A 123 -7.66 20.81 -1.33
C LEU A 123 -8.00 19.35 -1.58
N LEU A 124 -8.78 19.07 -2.60
CA LEU A 124 -9.05 17.72 -3.07
C LEU A 124 -8.04 17.35 -4.17
N VAL A 125 -7.38 16.23 -4.02
CA VAL A 125 -6.34 15.75 -4.93
C VAL A 125 -6.59 14.30 -5.35
N GLY A 126 -5.66 13.66 -6.04
CA GLY A 126 -5.74 12.24 -6.34
C GLY A 126 -5.64 11.37 -5.09
N ASP A 127 -5.86 10.08 -5.27
CA ASP A 127 -5.83 9.07 -4.22
C ASP A 127 -4.45 8.97 -3.54
N GLU A 128 -4.44 8.80 -2.23
CA GLU A 128 -3.26 8.67 -1.38
C GLU A 128 -2.17 9.76 -1.62
N PRO A 129 -2.43 11.04 -1.33
CA PRO A 129 -1.40 12.07 -1.40
C PRO A 129 -0.30 11.82 -0.38
N ARG A 130 0.98 11.94 -0.83
CA ARG A 130 2.13 11.48 -0.05
C ARG A 130 3.07 12.59 0.39
N ASP A 131 3.53 13.45 -0.52
CA ASP A 131 4.49 14.53 -0.19
C ASP A 131 4.05 15.87 -0.75
N ILE A 132 4.59 16.94 -0.18
CA ILE A 132 4.34 18.32 -0.59
C ILE A 132 5.60 19.17 -0.47
N VAL A 133 5.86 19.96 -1.53
CA VAL A 133 6.91 20.99 -1.52
C VAL A 133 6.43 22.29 -2.18
N PHE A 134 7.10 23.38 -1.84
CA PHE A 134 6.88 24.69 -2.46
C PHE A 134 8.11 25.09 -3.28
N ALA A 135 7.89 25.49 -4.54
CA ALA A 135 8.97 25.87 -5.47
C ALA A 135 8.48 26.87 -6.50
N GLY A 136 9.42 27.50 -7.22
CA GLY A 136 9.15 28.41 -8.32
C GLY A 136 8.93 29.87 -7.92
N THR A 137 8.88 30.72 -8.96
CA THR A 137 8.58 32.15 -8.84
C THR A 137 7.64 32.54 -9.98
N PRO A 138 6.33 32.79 -9.72
CA PRO A 138 5.68 32.72 -8.39
C PRO A 138 5.72 31.34 -7.76
N GLN A 139 5.66 31.30 -6.42
CA GLN A 139 5.67 30.06 -5.67
C GLN A 139 4.49 29.18 -6.05
N ARG A 140 4.73 27.88 -6.17
CA ARG A 140 3.72 26.81 -6.42
C ARG A 140 3.86 25.69 -5.40
N ALA A 141 2.74 25.05 -5.10
CA ALA A 141 2.70 23.84 -4.29
C ALA A 141 2.63 22.63 -5.21
N PHE A 142 3.52 21.66 -5.02
CA PHE A 142 3.55 20.38 -5.73
C PHE A 142 3.19 19.27 -4.76
N ILE A 143 2.24 18.40 -5.12
CA ILE A 143 1.69 17.34 -4.27
C ILE A 143 1.69 16.04 -5.06
N THR A 144 2.36 15.01 -4.57
CA THR A 144 2.32 13.66 -5.16
C THR A 144 1.07 12.93 -4.73
N THR A 145 0.49 12.11 -5.63
CA THR A 145 -0.64 11.21 -5.35
C THR A 145 -0.36 9.83 -5.92
N ALA A 146 -0.71 8.76 -5.19
CA ALA A 146 -0.37 7.40 -5.59
C ALA A 146 -1.17 6.93 -6.80
N HIS A 147 -2.50 7.19 -6.80
CA HIS A 147 -3.39 6.79 -7.88
C HIS A 147 -4.24 7.99 -8.32
N ARG A 148 -5.02 7.81 -9.39
CA ARG A 148 -5.79 8.92 -9.93
C ARG A 148 -6.96 9.35 -9.08
N GLY A 149 -7.71 8.42 -8.54
CA GLY A 149 -8.86 8.70 -7.69
C GLY A 149 -10.01 9.48 -8.35
N GLN A 150 -11.13 9.58 -7.63
CA GLN A 150 -12.35 10.20 -8.16
C GLN A 150 -12.23 11.71 -8.37
N GLN A 151 -11.35 12.38 -7.62
CA GLN A 151 -11.18 13.84 -7.70
C GLN A 151 -10.62 14.31 -9.05
N ARG A 152 -9.84 13.44 -9.73
CA ARG A 152 -9.20 13.79 -11.02
C ARG A 152 -10.22 14.01 -12.14
N SER A 153 -11.36 13.34 -12.08
CA SER A 153 -12.46 13.44 -13.05
C SER A 153 -13.61 14.30 -12.58
N ASP A 154 -13.45 15.06 -11.49
CA ASP A 154 -14.49 15.97 -11.00
C ASP A 154 -14.81 17.03 -12.07
N PRO A 155 -16.08 17.22 -12.43
CA PRO A 155 -16.47 18.19 -13.48
C PRO A 155 -16.00 19.62 -13.21
N SER A 156 -15.81 20.01 -11.95
CA SER A 156 -15.37 21.36 -11.58
C SER A 156 -13.94 21.69 -12.01
N ILE A 157 -13.10 20.68 -12.30
CA ILE A 157 -11.74 20.85 -12.78
C ILE A 157 -11.54 20.34 -14.22
N ALA A 158 -12.62 20.07 -14.96
CA ALA A 158 -12.54 19.50 -16.32
C ALA A 158 -11.71 20.33 -17.33
N GLY A 159 -11.53 21.63 -17.08
CA GLY A 159 -10.69 22.51 -17.91
C GLY A 159 -9.23 22.60 -17.48
N VAL A 160 -8.84 21.92 -16.39
CA VAL A 160 -7.45 21.97 -15.89
C VAL A 160 -6.54 21.09 -16.74
N PRO A 161 -5.36 21.56 -17.17
CA PRO A 161 -4.39 20.73 -17.88
C PRO A 161 -4.07 19.45 -17.09
N GLY A 162 -4.22 18.29 -17.73
CA GLY A 162 -4.00 16.99 -17.12
C GLY A 162 -5.20 16.39 -16.37
N ALA A 163 -6.27 17.15 -16.13
CA ALA A 163 -7.50 16.59 -15.53
C ALA A 163 -8.21 15.60 -16.49
N GLY A 164 -9.16 14.86 -15.95
CA GLY A 164 -9.88 13.83 -16.67
C GLY A 164 -9.34 12.44 -16.37
N ASP A 165 -10.04 11.43 -16.86
CA ASP A 165 -9.72 10.03 -16.62
C ASP A 165 -9.37 9.32 -17.92
N PRO A 166 -8.08 9.31 -18.36
CA PRO A 166 -7.66 8.26 -19.25
C PRO A 166 -7.78 6.96 -18.46
N LYS A 167 -8.49 5.99 -19.03
CA LYS A 167 -8.74 4.70 -18.39
C LYS A 167 -7.44 4.10 -17.86
N LEU A 168 -7.46 3.56 -16.66
CA LEU A 168 -6.31 2.90 -16.03
C LEU A 168 -5.69 1.82 -16.93
N THR A 169 -6.49 1.20 -17.75
CA THR A 169 -6.11 0.12 -18.67
C THR A 169 -5.67 0.61 -20.06
N THR A 170 -5.55 1.92 -20.28
CA THR A 170 -5.09 2.47 -21.58
C THR A 170 -3.56 2.36 -21.68
N PRO A 171 -3.03 1.58 -22.62
CA PRO A 171 -1.59 1.43 -22.81
C PRO A 171 -0.90 2.74 -23.17
N GLY A 172 0.35 2.93 -22.72
CA GLY A 172 1.16 4.08 -23.08
C GLY A 172 0.76 5.38 -22.39
N ILE A 173 -0.12 5.34 -21.39
CA ILE A 173 -0.54 6.53 -20.63
C ILE A 173 0.19 6.57 -19.29
N PRO A 174 0.92 7.65 -18.97
CA PRO A 174 1.56 7.83 -17.67
C PRO A 174 0.52 7.94 -16.56
N ARG A 175 0.82 7.42 -15.36
CA ARG A 175 -0.13 7.33 -14.24
C ARG A 175 0.34 7.95 -12.93
N ALA A 176 1.62 8.29 -12.81
CA ALA A 176 2.16 8.93 -11.61
C ALA A 176 1.86 10.42 -11.62
N ASP A 177 0.91 10.85 -10.80
CA ASP A 177 0.40 12.22 -10.86
C ASP A 177 1.00 13.12 -9.78
N VAL A 178 1.34 14.36 -10.18
CA VAL A 178 1.70 15.47 -9.29
C VAL A 178 0.74 16.61 -9.52
N TRP A 179 0.00 16.97 -8.49
CA TRP A 179 -0.95 18.09 -8.52
C TRP A 179 -0.25 19.39 -8.17
N VAL A 180 -0.48 20.43 -8.97
CA VAL A 180 0.18 21.74 -8.80
C VAL A 180 -0.85 22.81 -8.53
N PHE A 181 -0.69 23.55 -7.41
CA PHE A 181 -1.57 24.65 -7.02
C PHE A 181 -0.82 25.97 -6.90
N ASP A 182 -1.57 27.07 -7.06
CA ASP A 182 -1.11 28.40 -6.63
C ASP A 182 -1.39 28.56 -5.12
N PRO A 183 -0.38 28.56 -4.25
CA PRO A 183 -0.61 28.64 -2.82
C PRO A 183 -1.06 30.03 -2.35
N ALA A 184 -0.89 31.08 -3.17
CA ALA A 184 -1.42 32.41 -2.85
C ALA A 184 -2.92 32.49 -3.15
N ASN A 185 -3.40 31.70 -4.11
CA ASN A 185 -4.81 31.67 -4.50
C ASN A 185 -5.20 30.25 -4.95
N PRO A 186 -5.30 29.30 -4.04
CA PRO A 186 -5.59 27.90 -4.40
C PRO A 186 -7.01 27.70 -4.94
N ASP A 187 -7.81 28.75 -4.97
CA ASP A 187 -9.23 28.74 -5.34
C ASP A 187 -9.54 29.81 -6.40
N THR A 188 -8.90 29.68 -7.55
CA THR A 188 -9.05 30.63 -8.65
C THR A 188 -10.44 30.65 -9.27
N ALA A 189 -11.23 29.58 -9.10
CA ALA A 189 -12.61 29.49 -9.53
C ALA A 189 -13.56 29.33 -8.33
N THR A 190 -14.53 30.21 -8.21
CA THR A 190 -15.58 30.15 -7.16
C THR A 190 -16.46 28.90 -7.25
N GLY A 191 -16.19 27.98 -8.17
CA GLY A 191 -17.00 26.82 -8.48
C GLY A 191 -16.42 25.46 -8.09
N THR A 192 -15.27 25.40 -7.39
CA THR A 192 -14.66 24.12 -7.00
C THR A 192 -14.89 23.80 -5.53
N PRO A 193 -15.19 22.54 -5.16
CA PRO A 193 -15.35 22.15 -3.76
C PRO A 193 -14.02 22.11 -2.99
N GLY A 194 -12.89 21.85 -3.66
CA GLY A 194 -11.59 21.58 -3.05
C GLY A 194 -10.39 22.21 -3.76
N GLY A 195 -10.53 23.49 -4.19
CA GLY A 195 -9.45 24.19 -4.88
C GLY A 195 -9.38 23.90 -6.38
N THR A 196 -8.64 24.71 -7.11
CA THR A 196 -8.42 24.57 -8.56
C THR A 196 -6.93 24.39 -8.80
N PRO A 197 -6.45 23.20 -9.21
CA PRO A 197 -5.06 23.03 -9.55
C PRO A 197 -4.70 23.83 -10.82
N LEU A 198 -3.46 24.30 -10.90
CA LEU A 198 -2.90 24.90 -12.10
C LEU A 198 -2.70 23.84 -13.20
N ALA A 199 -2.28 22.66 -12.81
CA ALA A 199 -2.08 21.51 -13.68
C ALA A 199 -1.99 20.22 -12.86
N ILE A 200 -2.20 19.08 -13.53
CA ILE A 200 -1.88 17.75 -13.04
C ILE A 200 -0.82 17.18 -13.99
N LEU A 201 0.40 17.00 -13.49
CA LEU A 201 1.51 16.44 -14.25
C LEU A 201 1.49 14.93 -14.10
N SER A 202 1.70 14.17 -15.17
CA SER A 202 1.70 12.71 -15.13
C SER A 202 2.99 12.16 -15.71
N PHE A 203 3.60 11.18 -15.01
CA PHE A 203 4.89 10.59 -15.36
C PHE A 203 4.77 9.10 -15.64
N PHE A 204 5.70 8.56 -16.47
CA PHE A 204 5.83 7.15 -16.75
C PHE A 204 6.59 6.44 -15.63
N THR A 205 5.98 6.36 -14.48
CA THR A 205 6.37 5.52 -13.35
C THR A 205 5.12 5.14 -12.57
N ASP A 206 5.24 4.26 -11.58
CA ASP A 206 4.14 3.94 -10.71
C ASP A 206 4.18 4.83 -9.45
N THR A 207 3.02 5.12 -8.90
CA THR A 207 2.79 5.73 -7.58
C THR A 207 3.90 6.70 -7.10
N PRO A 208 3.91 7.99 -7.47
CA PRO A 208 4.94 8.92 -7.02
C PRO A 208 4.87 9.09 -5.49
N ARG A 209 6.03 9.18 -4.84
CA ARG A 209 6.10 9.29 -3.39
C ARG A 209 6.72 10.60 -2.92
N ALA A 210 7.98 10.84 -3.25
CA ALA A 210 8.76 11.91 -2.65
C ALA A 210 9.04 13.05 -3.63
N LEU A 211 9.19 14.23 -3.08
CA LEU A 211 9.57 15.44 -3.77
C LEU A 211 10.86 16.05 -3.17
N ALA A 212 11.67 16.69 -3.99
CA ALA A 212 12.76 17.54 -3.55
C ALA A 212 12.85 18.80 -4.42
N VAL A 213 13.43 19.86 -3.88
CA VAL A 213 13.57 21.13 -4.58
C VAL A 213 15.05 21.46 -4.72
N SER A 214 15.49 21.91 -5.90
CA SER A 214 16.85 22.40 -6.12
C SER A 214 17.15 23.64 -5.24
N PRO A 215 18.42 23.90 -4.88
CA PRO A 215 18.77 25.02 -4.01
C PRO A 215 18.33 26.39 -4.54
N ASP A 216 18.23 26.55 -5.86
CA ASP A 216 17.73 27.77 -6.50
C ASP A 216 16.20 27.88 -6.58
N GLY A 217 15.48 26.84 -6.13
CA GLY A 217 14.03 26.78 -6.13
C GLY A 217 13.38 26.58 -7.51
N ASN A 218 14.16 26.37 -8.58
CA ASN A 218 13.65 26.34 -9.95
C ASN A 218 13.33 24.94 -10.48
N THR A 219 13.85 23.90 -9.82
CA THR A 219 13.60 22.50 -10.21
C THR A 219 12.93 21.74 -9.08
N VAL A 220 11.86 21.01 -9.39
CA VAL A 220 11.25 20.02 -8.50
C VAL A 220 11.61 18.63 -9.02
N TYR A 221 12.19 17.81 -8.15
CA TYR A 221 12.43 16.41 -8.42
C TYR A 221 11.24 15.59 -7.90
N VAL A 222 10.82 14.60 -8.69
CA VAL A 222 9.68 13.70 -8.38
C VAL A 222 10.20 12.28 -8.44
N ALA A 223 10.13 11.55 -7.35
CA ALA A 223 10.48 10.12 -7.29
C ALA A 223 9.24 9.24 -7.41
N GLY A 224 9.28 8.24 -8.28
CA GLY A 224 8.40 7.09 -8.23
C GLY A 224 8.62 6.31 -6.94
N PHE A 225 7.65 5.52 -6.51
CA PHE A 225 7.78 4.72 -5.29
C PHE A 225 8.27 3.31 -5.60
N LYS A 226 7.45 2.53 -6.30
CA LYS A 226 7.72 1.15 -6.67
C LYS A 226 8.15 1.10 -8.13
N THR A 227 9.35 1.58 -8.44
CA THR A 227 9.81 1.77 -9.82
C THR A 227 10.30 0.47 -10.46
N GLY A 228 10.63 -0.54 -9.64
CA GLY A 228 11.14 -1.83 -10.08
C GLY A 228 12.63 -1.81 -10.44
N ASN A 229 13.11 -2.91 -10.99
CA ASN A 229 14.53 -3.15 -11.26
C ASN A 229 14.75 -3.83 -12.62
N GLN A 230 13.89 -3.57 -13.59
CA GLN A 230 13.91 -4.17 -14.92
C GLN A 230 13.84 -5.71 -14.91
N THR A 231 13.11 -6.28 -13.95
CA THR A 231 12.77 -7.70 -13.97
C THR A 231 11.32 -7.90 -14.42
N THR A 232 11.05 -9.03 -15.04
CA THR A 232 9.70 -9.47 -15.40
C THR A 232 9.61 -11.00 -15.39
N THR A 233 8.39 -11.54 -15.48
CA THR A 233 8.16 -12.97 -15.47
C THR A 233 7.87 -13.48 -16.88
N VAL A 234 8.52 -14.56 -17.26
CA VAL A 234 8.18 -15.39 -18.42
C VAL A 234 7.25 -16.50 -17.93
N ALA A 235 6.04 -16.57 -18.48
CA ALA A 235 5.06 -17.57 -18.09
C ALA A 235 5.52 -19.00 -18.41
N GLN A 236 5.09 -19.99 -17.61
CA GLN A 236 5.46 -21.40 -17.75
C GLN A 236 5.22 -21.93 -19.18
N GLY A 237 4.13 -21.57 -19.85
CA GLY A 237 3.86 -21.99 -21.23
C GLY A 237 4.83 -21.44 -22.29
N ARG A 238 5.75 -20.57 -21.93
CA ARG A 238 6.81 -20.04 -22.80
C ARG A 238 8.16 -20.72 -22.55
N VAL A 239 8.26 -21.62 -21.57
CA VAL A 239 9.46 -22.36 -21.19
C VAL A 239 9.40 -23.74 -21.79
N CYS A 240 10.49 -24.27 -22.33
CA CYS A 240 10.55 -25.64 -22.85
C CYS A 240 10.32 -26.65 -21.73
N VAL A 241 9.66 -27.74 -22.04
CA VAL A 241 9.49 -28.85 -21.09
C VAL A 241 10.85 -29.45 -20.71
N GLY A 242 11.07 -29.63 -19.41
CA GLY A 242 12.29 -30.20 -18.84
C GLY A 242 13.20 -29.18 -18.16
N PHE A 243 13.89 -29.65 -17.11
CA PHE A 243 14.83 -28.82 -16.35
C PHE A 243 16.25 -28.91 -16.93
N GLN A 244 17.02 -27.83 -16.68
CA GLN A 244 18.43 -27.71 -17.09
C GLN A 244 18.68 -27.93 -18.59
N THR A 245 17.65 -27.96 -19.41
CA THR A 245 17.83 -28.00 -20.86
C THR A 245 18.22 -26.63 -21.38
N THR A 246 19.39 -26.55 -21.99
CA THR A 246 19.85 -25.40 -22.76
C THR A 246 19.51 -25.53 -24.24
N THR A 247 18.86 -26.65 -24.65
CA THR A 247 18.45 -26.89 -26.01
C THR A 247 17.17 -26.10 -26.30
N PRO A 248 17.19 -25.19 -27.26
CA PRO A 248 16.00 -24.47 -27.67
C PRO A 248 14.91 -25.42 -28.17
N CYS A 249 13.65 -25.06 -27.94
CA CYS A 249 12.49 -25.76 -28.51
C CYS A 249 11.62 -24.80 -29.30
N THR A 250 10.73 -25.33 -30.08
CA THR A 250 9.68 -24.57 -30.77
C THR A 250 8.36 -24.79 -30.02
N LEU A 251 7.80 -23.70 -29.53
CA LEU A 251 6.51 -23.72 -28.84
C LEU A 251 5.35 -23.99 -29.81
N ALA A 252 4.18 -24.28 -29.27
CA ALA A 252 2.99 -24.59 -30.05
C ALA A 252 2.55 -23.47 -31.04
N ASP A 253 2.89 -22.22 -30.74
CA ASP A 253 2.64 -21.06 -31.60
C ASP A 253 3.76 -20.80 -32.63
N GLY A 254 4.75 -21.68 -32.73
CA GLY A 254 5.90 -21.56 -33.62
C GLY A 254 7.02 -20.66 -33.10
N THR A 255 6.89 -20.10 -31.93
CA THR A 255 7.97 -19.26 -31.32
C THR A 255 9.10 -20.13 -30.80
N ALA A 256 10.35 -19.71 -31.01
CA ALA A 256 11.50 -20.34 -30.42
C ALA A 256 11.61 -19.94 -28.95
N SER A 257 11.80 -20.92 -28.07
CA SER A 257 12.12 -20.74 -26.66
C SER A 257 13.58 -21.18 -26.41
N PRO A 258 14.37 -20.44 -25.60
CA PRO A 258 15.79 -20.71 -25.42
C PRO A 258 16.10 -21.94 -24.57
N GLY A 259 15.12 -22.54 -23.91
CA GLY A 259 15.32 -23.75 -23.11
C GLY A 259 14.27 -23.98 -22.03
N GLY A 260 14.53 -24.96 -21.17
CA GLY A 260 13.70 -25.31 -20.01
C GLY A 260 14.03 -24.49 -18.76
N ASN A 261 13.40 -24.80 -17.64
CA ASN A 261 13.69 -24.14 -16.38
C ASN A 261 15.16 -24.31 -16.00
N PRO A 262 15.80 -23.28 -15.42
CA PRO A 262 17.10 -23.43 -14.79
C PRO A 262 17.03 -24.46 -13.64
N GLY A 263 18.14 -25.17 -13.39
CA GLY A 263 18.22 -26.19 -12.35
C GLY A 263 18.09 -25.63 -10.93
N PRO A 264 17.97 -26.50 -9.94
CA PRO A 264 17.95 -27.95 -9.98
C PRO A 264 16.62 -28.51 -10.50
N ALA A 265 16.68 -29.76 -11.04
CA ALA A 265 15.48 -30.46 -11.57
C ALA A 265 14.70 -31.21 -10.47
N THR A 266 15.28 -31.36 -9.30
CA THR A 266 14.70 -32.04 -8.14
C THR A 266 15.00 -31.25 -6.88
N ASP A 267 14.31 -31.56 -5.79
CA ASP A 267 14.74 -31.18 -4.46
C ASP A 267 15.90 -32.07 -3.96
N HIS A 268 16.38 -31.81 -2.75
CA HIS A 268 17.49 -32.58 -2.13
C HIS A 268 17.14 -34.06 -1.87
N ALA A 269 15.86 -34.40 -1.83
CA ALA A 269 15.40 -35.78 -1.65
C ALA A 269 15.26 -36.52 -2.99
N GLY A 270 15.43 -35.83 -4.12
CA GLY A 270 15.30 -36.37 -5.45
C GLY A 270 13.91 -36.31 -6.04
N GLU A 271 12.95 -35.61 -5.37
CA GLU A 271 11.60 -35.42 -5.89
C GLU A 271 11.61 -34.42 -7.05
N PRO A 272 10.97 -34.73 -8.20
CA PRO A 272 10.96 -33.85 -9.36
C PRO A 272 10.29 -32.51 -9.10
N ALA A 273 10.97 -31.43 -9.43
CA ALA A 273 10.42 -30.08 -9.36
C ALA A 273 9.26 -29.88 -10.37
N PRO A 274 8.24 -29.13 -10.01
CA PRO A 274 7.17 -28.77 -10.96
C PRO A 274 7.74 -27.80 -12.01
N GLU A 275 7.34 -27.95 -13.25
CA GLU A 275 7.60 -26.96 -14.29
C GLU A 275 6.94 -25.62 -13.90
N ALA A 276 7.64 -24.52 -14.13
CA ALA A 276 7.21 -23.20 -13.75
C ALA A 276 7.62 -22.15 -14.79
N GLY A 277 7.13 -20.92 -14.63
CA GLY A 277 7.73 -19.76 -15.27
C GLY A 277 9.11 -19.45 -14.72
N LEU A 278 9.72 -18.40 -15.20
CA LEU A 278 11.00 -17.92 -14.71
C LEU A 278 11.05 -16.37 -14.70
N ILE A 279 11.97 -15.83 -13.92
CA ILE A 279 12.22 -14.38 -13.89
C ILE A 279 13.36 -14.08 -14.85
N VAL A 280 13.19 -13.02 -15.64
CA VAL A 280 14.25 -12.47 -16.50
C VAL A 280 14.52 -11.02 -16.10
N LYS A 281 15.76 -10.59 -16.28
CA LYS A 281 16.21 -9.23 -16.03
C LYS A 281 16.76 -8.63 -17.33
N PHE A 282 16.46 -7.36 -17.57
CA PHE A 282 17.04 -6.64 -18.70
C PHE A 282 18.52 -6.35 -18.43
N ASN A 283 19.38 -6.84 -19.33
CA ASN A 283 20.82 -6.57 -19.31
C ASN A 283 21.09 -5.30 -20.13
N ASN A 284 21.43 -4.22 -19.44
CA ASN A 284 21.72 -2.93 -20.08
C ASN A 284 23.03 -2.92 -20.89
N GLY A 285 23.89 -3.93 -20.72
CA GLY A 285 25.18 -4.04 -21.43
C GLY A 285 25.03 -4.49 -22.89
N ASP A 286 24.09 -5.40 -23.14
CA ASP A 286 23.80 -5.94 -24.48
C ASP A 286 22.39 -5.70 -24.96
N SER A 287 21.52 -5.15 -24.10
CA SER A 287 20.11 -4.80 -24.38
C SER A 287 19.20 -6.01 -24.61
N HIS A 288 19.42 -7.08 -23.85
CA HIS A 288 18.61 -8.30 -23.89
C HIS A 288 17.95 -8.62 -22.56
N TRP A 289 16.81 -9.32 -22.63
CA TRP A 289 16.19 -9.93 -21.46
C TRP A 289 16.82 -11.29 -21.21
N GLU A 290 17.46 -11.44 -20.07
CA GLU A 290 18.23 -12.62 -19.72
C GLU A 290 17.73 -13.30 -18.45
N ASP A 291 17.81 -14.64 -18.43
CA ASP A 291 17.66 -15.41 -17.19
C ASP A 291 19.00 -15.60 -16.46
N GLU A 292 18.99 -16.32 -15.34
CA GLU A 292 20.17 -16.57 -14.53
C GLU A 292 21.30 -17.34 -15.26
N LEU A 293 21.00 -17.98 -16.40
CA LEU A 293 21.97 -18.68 -17.26
C LEU A 293 22.47 -17.81 -18.42
N GLY A 294 22.06 -16.54 -18.51
CA GLY A 294 22.39 -15.65 -19.61
C GLY A 294 21.72 -16.00 -20.94
N ARG A 295 20.59 -16.73 -20.91
CA ARG A 295 19.83 -17.05 -22.12
C ARG A 295 18.89 -15.92 -22.46
N VAL A 296 18.82 -15.57 -23.75
CA VAL A 296 18.01 -14.43 -24.25
C VAL A 296 16.54 -14.83 -24.41
N TRP A 297 15.65 -14.07 -23.78
CA TRP A 297 14.20 -14.29 -23.75
C TRP A 297 13.39 -13.21 -24.47
N ASP A 298 13.99 -12.39 -25.33
CA ASP A 298 13.34 -11.26 -26.00
C ASP A 298 12.06 -11.68 -26.76
N ASN A 299 12.01 -12.89 -27.31
CA ASN A 299 10.81 -13.41 -27.96
C ASN A 299 9.63 -13.65 -26.99
N SER A 300 9.92 -13.73 -25.69
CA SER A 300 8.92 -13.97 -24.63
C SER A 300 8.65 -12.72 -23.79
N VAL A 301 9.42 -11.64 -23.96
CA VAL A 301 9.19 -10.36 -23.30
C VAL A 301 8.97 -9.28 -24.34
N ARG A 302 7.76 -8.73 -24.39
CA ARG A 302 7.31 -7.84 -25.47
C ARG A 302 7.10 -6.40 -25.00
N LEU A 303 7.94 -5.94 -24.07
CA LEU A 303 7.81 -4.62 -23.50
C LEU A 303 9.14 -3.85 -23.52
N THR A 304 9.02 -2.54 -23.52
CA THR A 304 10.13 -1.64 -23.20
C THR A 304 9.86 -1.06 -21.83
N LEU A 305 10.77 -1.33 -20.89
CA LEU A 305 10.76 -0.68 -19.57
C LEU A 305 11.73 0.50 -19.64
N PRO A 306 11.23 1.74 -19.66
CA PRO A 306 12.09 2.92 -19.59
C PRO A 306 12.84 3.00 -18.25
N ASP A 307 12.39 2.27 -17.23
CA ASP A 307 12.97 2.22 -15.89
C ASP A 307 13.27 3.62 -15.35
N THR A 308 12.29 4.50 -15.47
CA THR A 308 12.47 5.90 -15.08
C THR A 308 11.97 6.06 -13.65
N ASP A 309 12.88 6.43 -12.76
CA ASP A 309 12.66 6.43 -11.32
C ASP A 309 12.46 7.83 -10.77
N VAL A 310 13.23 8.81 -11.27
CA VAL A 310 13.18 10.21 -10.82
C VAL A 310 13.04 11.13 -12.01
N PHE A 311 12.16 12.11 -11.89
CA PHE A 311 11.90 13.13 -12.89
C PHE A 311 12.28 14.51 -12.37
N ALA A 312 12.84 15.35 -13.24
CA ALA A 312 13.08 16.77 -12.95
C ALA A 312 12.05 17.61 -13.70
N VAL A 313 11.42 18.54 -13.00
CA VAL A 313 10.39 19.44 -13.52
C VAL A 313 10.80 20.88 -13.25
N ASN A 314 10.74 21.72 -14.26
CA ASN A 314 10.91 23.16 -14.07
C ASN A 314 9.72 23.72 -13.29
N ALA A 315 9.96 24.27 -12.10
CA ALA A 315 8.91 24.75 -11.20
C ALA A 315 8.11 25.92 -11.79
N ASN A 316 8.66 26.68 -12.73
CA ASN A 316 8.04 27.87 -13.32
C ASN A 316 7.20 27.54 -14.56
N THR A 317 7.70 26.64 -15.43
CA THR A 317 7.01 26.27 -16.69
C THR A 317 6.19 25.00 -16.56
N LEU A 318 6.41 24.19 -15.52
CA LEU A 318 5.83 22.87 -15.28
C LEU A 318 6.25 21.81 -16.32
N ALA A 319 7.25 22.10 -17.13
CA ALA A 319 7.78 21.17 -18.12
C ALA A 319 8.76 20.19 -17.46
N GLN A 320 8.67 18.90 -17.81
CA GLN A 320 9.70 17.93 -17.49
C GLN A 320 10.99 18.29 -18.24
N THR A 321 12.11 18.36 -17.54
CA THR A 321 13.42 18.76 -18.10
C THR A 321 14.41 17.60 -18.16
N ALA A 322 14.28 16.62 -17.27
CA ALA A 322 15.11 15.41 -17.25
C ALA A 322 14.38 14.24 -16.60
N SER A 323 14.96 13.05 -16.74
CA SER A 323 14.60 11.85 -16.01
C SER A 323 15.81 10.99 -15.75
N TYR A 324 15.78 10.20 -14.68
CA TYR A 324 16.90 9.38 -14.23
C TYR A 324 16.40 7.95 -14.01
N ALA A 325 17.13 6.99 -14.54
CA ALA A 325 16.88 5.56 -14.45
C ALA A 325 17.89 4.87 -13.53
N HIS A 326 17.62 3.63 -13.14
CA HIS A 326 18.50 2.77 -12.33
C HIS A 326 18.84 3.36 -10.96
N VAL A 327 17.92 4.12 -10.36
CA VAL A 327 18.11 4.71 -9.04
C VAL A 327 17.91 3.66 -7.95
N GLY A 328 16.89 2.82 -8.08
CA GLY A 328 16.59 1.73 -7.15
C GLY A 328 15.25 1.07 -7.46
N THR A 329 14.93 -0.01 -6.77
CA THR A 329 13.65 -0.72 -6.94
C THR A 329 12.49 0.01 -6.24
N THR A 330 12.72 0.45 -5.00
CA THR A 330 11.73 1.19 -4.18
C THR A 330 12.38 2.45 -3.65
N LEU A 331 11.86 3.62 -4.03
CA LEU A 331 12.41 4.91 -3.64
C LEU A 331 11.57 5.53 -2.53
N PHE A 332 12.21 5.93 -1.43
CA PHE A 332 11.49 6.40 -0.24
C PHE A 332 11.45 7.93 -0.11
N ASN A 333 12.60 8.61 -0.22
CA ASN A 333 12.68 10.06 -0.06
C ASN A 333 13.86 10.66 -0.82
N MET A 334 13.90 11.99 -0.90
CA MET A 334 14.95 12.72 -1.57
C MET A 334 15.39 13.95 -0.78
N ALA A 335 16.69 14.31 -0.91
CA ALA A 335 17.25 15.55 -0.40
C ALA A 335 18.27 16.12 -1.38
N THR A 336 18.27 17.44 -1.58
CA THR A 336 19.24 18.15 -2.39
C THR A 336 20.33 18.78 -1.53
N ASN A 337 21.59 18.67 -1.94
CA ASN A 337 22.69 19.35 -1.27
C ASN A 337 22.57 20.86 -1.48
N PRO A 338 22.51 21.69 -0.42
CA PRO A 338 22.30 23.12 -0.54
C PRO A 338 23.47 23.88 -1.17
N LYS A 339 24.65 23.23 -1.33
CA LYS A 339 25.86 23.88 -1.89
C LYS A 339 26.05 23.63 -3.37
N ASP A 340 25.86 22.38 -3.81
CA ASP A 340 26.19 21.97 -5.17
C ASP A 340 25.00 21.41 -5.96
N GLY A 341 23.83 21.27 -5.33
CA GLY A 341 22.62 20.76 -5.97
C GLY A 341 22.61 19.25 -6.19
N THR A 342 23.59 18.51 -5.70
CA THR A 342 23.59 17.02 -5.75
C THR A 342 22.34 16.48 -5.10
N LEU A 343 21.63 15.57 -5.79
CA LEU A 343 20.42 14.93 -5.30
C LEU A 343 20.76 13.57 -4.69
N TYR A 344 20.30 13.33 -3.49
CA TYR A 344 20.38 12.05 -2.78
C TYR A 344 19.00 11.44 -2.73
N VAL A 345 18.90 10.14 -3.07
CA VAL A 345 17.64 9.37 -3.09
C VAL A 345 17.80 8.16 -2.20
N SER A 346 17.02 8.08 -1.12
CA SER A 346 16.96 6.89 -0.27
C SER A 346 16.12 5.81 -0.94
N ASN A 347 16.64 4.60 -1.01
CA ASN A 347 15.98 3.52 -1.72
C ASN A 347 16.42 2.13 -1.21
N THR A 348 15.73 1.11 -1.71
CA THR A 348 16.21 -0.28 -1.68
C THR A 348 16.28 -0.82 -3.10
N ASP A 349 17.17 -1.79 -3.32
CA ASP A 349 17.25 -2.51 -4.58
C ASP A 349 17.05 -4.00 -4.35
N ALA A 350 15.98 -4.55 -4.93
CA ALA A 350 15.59 -5.93 -4.74
C ALA A 350 16.43 -6.88 -5.61
N VAL A 351 16.74 -8.05 -5.05
CA VAL A 351 17.51 -9.10 -5.76
C VAL A 351 16.62 -10.26 -6.20
N ASN A 352 15.40 -9.97 -6.63
CA ASN A 352 14.39 -10.96 -7.02
C ASN A 352 14.74 -11.81 -8.26
N ASN A 353 15.79 -11.47 -8.98
CA ASN A 353 16.36 -12.30 -10.03
C ASN A 353 17.24 -13.44 -9.49
N VAL A 354 17.60 -13.44 -8.20
CA VAL A 354 18.19 -14.55 -7.49
C VAL A 354 17.07 -15.43 -6.95
N ARG A 355 17.18 -16.75 -7.13
CA ARG A 355 16.16 -17.72 -6.73
C ARG A 355 16.44 -18.29 -5.35
N PHE A 356 15.39 -18.86 -4.77
CA PHE A 356 15.33 -19.71 -3.58
C PHE A 356 15.49 -19.00 -2.23
N GLU A 357 14.66 -19.44 -1.31
CA GLU A 357 14.81 -19.19 0.12
C GLU A 357 15.58 -20.34 0.78
N GLY A 358 15.93 -20.20 2.05
CA GLY A 358 16.63 -21.22 2.81
C GLY A 358 18.15 -21.18 2.60
N PRO A 359 18.89 -22.21 3.08
CA PRO A 359 20.35 -22.17 3.11
C PRO A 359 21.01 -22.23 1.73
N GLY A 360 20.28 -22.61 0.68
CA GLY A 360 20.82 -22.72 -0.67
C GLY A 360 21.90 -23.79 -0.84
N THR A 361 21.94 -24.76 0.05
CA THR A 361 23.00 -25.79 0.05
C THR A 361 22.91 -26.69 -1.18
N PHE A 362 21.70 -27.11 -1.52
CA PHE A 362 21.46 -27.97 -2.67
C PHE A 362 21.51 -27.20 -4.00
N ALA A 363 20.94 -25.99 -4.04
CA ALA A 363 20.93 -25.19 -5.26
C ALA A 363 22.24 -24.44 -5.54
N GLY A 364 23.07 -24.19 -4.52
CA GLY A 364 24.29 -23.41 -4.62
C GLY A 364 24.11 -21.88 -4.55
N HIS A 365 22.89 -21.40 -4.46
CA HIS A 365 22.53 -19.98 -4.31
C HIS A 365 21.23 -19.81 -3.54
N THR A 366 21.03 -18.63 -2.96
CA THR A 366 19.84 -18.28 -2.17
C THR A 366 19.74 -16.77 -1.98
N VAL A 367 18.52 -16.26 -1.71
CA VAL A 367 18.28 -14.90 -1.24
C VAL A 367 18.24 -14.80 0.29
N GLN A 368 18.54 -15.85 1.02
CA GLN A 368 18.51 -15.84 2.48
C GLN A 368 19.37 -14.71 3.05
N GLY A 369 18.77 -13.77 3.78
CA GLY A 369 19.46 -12.59 4.31
C GLY A 369 19.83 -11.53 3.27
N HIS A 370 19.50 -11.72 2.00
CA HIS A 370 19.81 -10.80 0.90
C HIS A 370 18.60 -10.59 -0.02
N LEU A 371 17.50 -10.10 0.54
CA LEU A 371 16.28 -9.82 -0.24
C LEU A 371 16.37 -8.48 -0.97
N ALA A 372 16.97 -7.49 -0.34
CA ALA A 372 17.15 -6.16 -0.91
C ALA A 372 18.33 -5.44 -0.24
N GLU A 373 19.04 -4.62 -1.00
CA GLU A 373 20.12 -3.77 -0.50
C GLU A 373 19.59 -2.40 -0.12
N ALA A 374 19.90 -1.93 1.08
CA ALA A 374 19.62 -0.56 1.52
C ALA A 374 20.62 0.41 0.87
N ARG A 375 20.12 1.41 0.14
CA ARG A 375 20.95 2.29 -0.70
C ARG A 375 20.63 3.78 -0.52
N ILE A 376 21.62 4.60 -0.77
CA ILE A 376 21.46 6.00 -1.14
C ILE A 376 22.00 6.17 -2.57
N SER A 377 21.15 6.52 -3.51
CA SER A 377 21.59 6.83 -4.87
C SER A 377 21.91 8.32 -4.99
N VAL A 378 23.10 8.62 -5.47
CA VAL A 378 23.61 9.99 -5.66
C VAL A 378 23.43 10.38 -7.12
N ILE A 379 22.71 11.45 -7.39
CA ILE A 379 22.51 11.99 -8.74
C ILE A 379 23.23 13.33 -8.85
N SER A 380 24.27 13.38 -9.67
CA SER A 380 25.10 14.57 -9.87
C SER A 380 25.59 14.66 -11.32
N GLY A 381 25.47 15.82 -11.93
CA GLY A 381 25.88 16.02 -13.32
C GLY A 381 25.16 15.12 -14.34
N GLY A 382 23.99 14.63 -14.01
CA GLY A 382 23.22 13.68 -14.83
C GLY A 382 23.57 12.22 -14.62
N ALA A 383 24.61 11.89 -13.87
CA ALA A 383 25.00 10.51 -13.53
C ALA A 383 24.24 10.01 -12.30
N VAL A 384 23.79 8.76 -12.33
CA VAL A 384 23.17 8.05 -11.21
C VAL A 384 24.20 7.09 -10.63
N MET A 385 24.45 7.21 -9.34
CA MET A 385 25.49 6.47 -8.63
C MET A 385 24.89 5.82 -7.37
N PRO A 386 24.35 4.60 -7.44
CA PRO A 386 23.85 3.89 -6.27
C PRO A 386 24.96 3.57 -5.28
N ARG A 387 24.69 3.74 -3.98
CA ARG A 387 25.64 3.50 -2.89
C ARG A 387 25.02 2.53 -1.91
N HIS A 388 25.51 1.32 -1.86
CA HIS A 388 25.05 0.29 -0.93
C HIS A 388 25.54 0.64 0.48
N LEU A 389 24.61 0.84 1.42
CA LEU A 389 24.95 1.29 2.77
C LEU A 389 25.61 0.19 3.61
N ASN A 390 25.33 -1.06 3.29
CA ASN A 390 25.77 -2.23 4.06
C ASN A 390 26.79 -3.10 3.30
N LYS A 391 27.65 -2.52 2.50
CA LYS A 391 28.65 -3.23 1.68
C LYS A 391 29.68 -4.05 2.48
N HIS A 392 29.63 -4.01 3.81
CA HIS A 392 30.42 -4.87 4.70
C HIS A 392 29.82 -6.28 4.86
N ILE A 393 28.54 -6.50 4.50
CA ILE A 393 27.88 -7.78 4.66
C ILE A 393 28.42 -8.80 3.64
N ASN A 394 28.83 -9.96 4.14
CA ASN A 394 29.15 -11.09 3.30
C ASN A 394 27.94 -12.04 3.20
N TYR A 395 27.17 -11.92 2.13
CA TYR A 395 25.96 -12.72 1.91
C TYR A 395 26.21 -14.20 1.65
N THR A 396 27.46 -14.62 1.44
CA THR A 396 27.79 -16.04 1.30
C THR A 396 27.95 -16.75 2.65
N GLN A 397 27.97 -16.00 3.75
CA GLN A 397 28.11 -16.50 5.11
C GLN A 397 26.80 -16.27 5.87
N LEU A 398 25.94 -17.28 5.85
CA LEU A 398 24.61 -17.22 6.43
C LEU A 398 24.65 -17.40 7.96
N ALA A 399 23.62 -16.93 8.65
CA ALA A 399 23.48 -17.11 10.10
C ALA A 399 23.51 -18.59 10.48
N GLY A 400 24.39 -18.96 11.42
CA GLY A 400 24.61 -20.33 11.83
C GLY A 400 25.70 -21.07 11.04
N SER A 401 26.21 -20.50 9.94
CA SER A 401 27.36 -21.08 9.22
C SER A 401 28.69 -20.71 9.86
N ALA A 402 29.73 -21.52 9.56
CA ALA A 402 31.08 -21.18 9.98
C ALA A 402 31.57 -19.92 9.28
N GLY A 403 31.99 -18.92 10.05
CA GLY A 403 32.44 -17.62 9.52
C GLY A 403 31.38 -16.55 9.44
N PHE A 404 30.15 -16.82 9.87
CA PHE A 404 29.12 -15.79 9.98
C PHE A 404 29.55 -14.67 10.94
N ASP A 405 29.50 -13.45 10.46
CA ASP A 405 29.78 -12.28 11.29
C ASP A 405 28.52 -11.81 12.02
N ALA A 406 28.38 -12.24 13.28
CA ALA A 406 27.26 -11.82 14.12
C ALA A 406 27.27 -10.32 14.47
N THR A 407 28.37 -9.61 14.22
CA THR A 407 28.50 -8.18 14.47
C THR A 407 28.05 -7.34 13.28
N ALA A 408 27.92 -7.90 12.09
CA ALA A 408 27.56 -7.20 10.85
C ALA A 408 26.29 -6.35 11.03
N LYS A 409 25.27 -6.88 11.70
CA LYS A 409 24.02 -6.15 11.92
C LYS A 409 24.16 -4.89 12.79
N SER A 410 25.20 -4.77 13.60
CA SER A 410 25.46 -3.56 14.40
C SER A 410 25.99 -2.40 13.55
N HIS A 411 26.43 -2.68 12.33
CA HIS A 411 26.93 -1.71 11.36
C HIS A 411 25.92 -1.44 10.23
N SER A 412 24.81 -2.17 10.22
CA SER A 412 23.83 -2.15 9.14
C SER A 412 22.72 -1.11 9.35
N LEU A 413 22.24 -0.57 8.24
CA LEU A 413 21.04 0.27 8.20
C LEU A 413 20.01 -0.38 7.29
N SER A 414 18.75 -0.44 7.76
CA SER A 414 17.63 -1.01 7.04
C SER A 414 16.58 0.04 6.72
N MET A 415 16.02 -0.03 5.50
CA MET A 415 14.91 0.80 5.05
C MET A 415 15.17 2.30 5.29
N PRO A 416 16.12 2.93 4.54
CA PRO A 416 16.41 4.35 4.66
C PRO A 416 15.23 5.17 4.14
N LEU A 417 14.68 6.08 4.96
CA LEU A 417 13.54 6.94 4.61
C LEU A 417 13.96 8.40 4.44
N ASP A 418 13.49 9.31 5.32
CA ASP A 418 13.74 10.76 5.22
C ASP A 418 15.22 11.11 5.43
N MET A 419 15.66 12.17 4.78
CA MET A 419 17.04 12.64 4.82
C MET A 419 17.13 14.14 5.02
N LYS A 420 18.18 14.59 5.71
CA LYS A 420 18.54 16.01 5.82
C LYS A 420 20.03 16.19 5.62
N ILE A 421 20.40 17.28 4.95
CA ILE A 421 21.80 17.64 4.70
C ILE A 421 22.10 18.92 5.49
N SER A 422 23.28 18.96 6.10
CA SER A 422 23.77 20.14 6.79
C SER A 422 23.86 21.35 5.87
N SER A 423 23.72 22.55 6.40
CA SER A 423 23.74 23.80 5.61
C SER A 423 25.06 24.06 4.90
N ASP A 424 26.17 23.47 5.38
CA ASP A 424 27.48 23.48 4.75
C ASP A 424 27.64 22.42 3.64
N GLY A 425 26.65 21.53 3.46
CA GLY A 425 26.61 20.48 2.45
C GLY A 425 27.46 19.27 2.77
N THR A 426 28.10 19.16 3.96
CA THR A 426 29.10 18.13 4.24
C THR A 426 28.56 16.88 4.90
N THR A 427 27.42 16.96 5.59
CA THR A 427 26.87 15.84 6.38
C THR A 427 25.45 15.51 5.94
N LEU A 428 25.22 14.23 5.65
CA LEU A 428 23.90 13.66 5.36
C LEU A 428 23.41 12.84 6.56
N TYR A 429 22.24 13.18 7.09
CA TYR A 429 21.50 12.43 8.10
C TYR A 429 20.40 11.60 7.42
N VAL A 430 20.30 10.31 7.75
CA VAL A 430 19.39 9.35 7.11
C VAL A 430 18.55 8.65 8.17
N ALA A 431 17.25 8.76 8.10
CA ALA A 431 16.31 8.03 8.94
C ALA A 431 16.29 6.55 8.55
N ALA A 432 16.81 5.65 9.37
CA ALA A 432 16.81 4.22 9.11
C ALA A 432 15.64 3.55 9.87
N PHE A 433 14.53 3.35 9.17
CA PHE A 433 13.27 2.92 9.74
C PHE A 433 13.35 1.53 10.39
N GLY A 434 14.05 0.61 9.74
CA GLY A 434 14.24 -0.76 10.21
C GLY A 434 15.41 -0.96 11.17
N SER A 435 16.13 0.12 11.59
CA SER A 435 17.33 0.00 12.44
C SER A 435 17.29 0.81 13.74
N ALA A 436 16.18 1.46 14.03
CA ALA A 436 16.03 2.34 15.19
C ALA A 436 17.24 3.33 15.35
N ALA A 437 17.69 3.90 14.24
CA ALA A 437 18.88 4.75 14.20
C ALA A 437 18.77 5.85 13.13
N VAL A 438 19.55 6.90 13.28
CA VAL A 438 19.86 7.86 12.22
C VAL A 438 21.28 7.56 11.72
N GLY A 439 21.39 7.21 10.43
CA GLY A 439 22.67 7.12 9.74
C GLY A 439 23.28 8.51 9.56
N VAL A 440 24.59 8.61 9.66
CA VAL A 440 25.33 9.88 9.51
C VAL A 440 26.51 9.65 8.58
N PHE A 441 26.50 10.32 7.43
CA PHE A 441 27.48 10.13 6.38
C PHE A 441 28.14 11.45 5.97
N ASN A 442 29.42 11.39 5.64
CA ASN A 442 30.09 12.46 4.90
C ASN A 442 29.63 12.42 3.42
N THR A 443 29.14 13.53 2.90
CA THR A 443 28.59 13.60 1.55
C THR A 443 29.62 13.33 0.45
N THR A 444 30.89 13.71 0.65
CA THR A 444 31.99 13.47 -0.30
C THR A 444 32.37 11.98 -0.32
N GLU A 445 32.47 11.34 0.86
CA GLU A 445 32.78 9.91 0.97
C GLU A 445 31.66 9.04 0.42
N LEU A 446 30.40 9.43 0.67
CA LEU A 446 29.24 8.76 0.11
C LEU A 446 29.21 8.87 -1.43
N ALA A 447 29.40 10.07 -1.97
CA ALA A 447 29.43 10.29 -3.41
C ALA A 447 30.58 9.54 -4.07
N GLY A 448 31.77 9.52 -3.45
CA GLY A 448 32.95 8.81 -3.90
C GLY A 448 32.96 7.30 -3.65
N ASP A 449 31.94 6.75 -2.97
CA ASP A 449 31.86 5.36 -2.50
C ASP A 449 33.08 4.91 -1.65
N THR A 450 33.67 5.82 -0.93
CA THR A 450 34.86 5.59 -0.10
C THR A 450 34.53 5.37 1.38
N PHE A 451 33.28 5.60 1.79
CA PHE A 451 32.81 5.32 3.15
C PHE A 451 32.94 3.83 3.50
N ASN A 452 33.23 3.55 4.77
CA ASN A 452 33.30 2.19 5.30
C ASN A 452 32.23 1.99 6.39
N PRO A 453 31.20 1.17 6.17
CA PRO A 453 30.11 0.97 7.13
C PRO A 453 30.58 0.56 8.53
N VAL A 454 31.65 -0.24 8.64
CA VAL A 454 32.18 -0.72 9.93
C VAL A 454 32.72 0.44 10.76
N THR A 455 33.39 1.40 10.15
CA THR A 455 33.90 2.60 10.85
C THR A 455 32.86 3.70 10.98
N GLU A 456 32.04 3.91 9.95
CA GLU A 456 31.01 4.94 9.92
C GLU A 456 29.87 4.69 10.92
N SER A 457 29.55 3.43 11.23
CA SER A 457 28.55 3.07 12.21
C SER A 457 28.81 3.65 13.60
N ALA A 458 30.04 4.01 13.92
CA ALA A 458 30.38 4.76 15.14
C ALA A 458 29.77 6.18 15.15
N ASN A 459 29.37 6.70 13.99
CA ASN A 459 28.69 7.97 13.83
C ASN A 459 27.17 7.84 13.87
N TYR A 460 26.61 6.63 13.75
CA TYR A 460 25.16 6.43 13.76
C TYR A 460 24.57 6.82 15.12
N ILE A 461 23.39 7.40 15.11
CA ILE A 461 22.72 7.90 16.29
C ILE A 461 21.59 6.94 16.67
N PRO A 462 21.70 6.16 17.74
CA PRO A 462 20.61 5.31 18.19
C PRO A 462 19.41 6.14 18.65
N VAL A 463 18.20 5.71 18.28
CA VAL A 463 16.96 6.41 18.57
C VAL A 463 16.00 5.45 19.27
N SER A 464 15.53 5.81 20.46
CA SER A 464 14.56 4.98 21.18
C SER A 464 13.20 4.96 20.48
N GLY A 465 12.41 3.89 20.70
CA GLY A 465 11.06 3.76 20.17
C GLY A 465 11.00 3.06 18.82
N GLY A 466 12.00 3.20 17.96
CA GLY A 466 12.07 2.52 16.66
C GLY A 466 11.17 3.12 15.56
N GLY A 467 11.38 2.66 14.33
CA GLY A 467 10.63 3.17 13.19
C GLY A 467 10.96 4.65 12.90
N VAL A 468 12.23 4.99 12.76
CA VAL A 468 12.70 6.35 12.47
C VAL A 468 12.22 6.76 11.08
N SER A 469 11.24 7.66 10.98
CA SER A 469 10.51 7.96 9.75
C SER A 469 10.74 9.35 9.17
N GLY A 470 11.11 10.34 10.01
CA GLY A 470 11.31 11.72 9.55
C GLY A 470 12.28 12.51 10.40
N LEU A 471 12.90 13.50 9.79
CA LEU A 471 13.98 14.30 10.36
C LEU A 471 13.73 15.79 10.15
N VAL A 472 14.06 16.61 11.15
CA VAL A 472 14.25 18.07 11.01
C VAL A 472 15.56 18.46 11.64
N LEU A 473 16.43 19.08 10.86
CA LEU A 473 17.72 19.58 11.30
C LEU A 473 17.59 21.04 11.76
N ASP A 474 17.91 21.30 13.01
CA ASP A 474 17.96 22.64 13.62
C ASP A 474 19.40 22.97 14.05
N GLU A 475 20.18 23.43 13.10
CA GLU A 475 21.58 23.77 13.31
C GLU A 475 21.75 24.95 14.27
N ALA A 476 20.79 25.86 14.29
CA ALA A 476 20.84 27.05 15.18
C ALA A 476 20.81 26.63 16.66
N ARG A 477 20.07 25.54 16.99
CA ARG A 477 20.04 24.96 18.33
C ARG A 477 20.99 23.78 18.53
N GLY A 478 21.67 23.33 17.46
CA GLY A 478 22.50 22.13 17.48
C GLY A 478 21.70 20.86 17.75
N GLN A 479 20.50 20.76 17.20
CA GLN A 479 19.56 19.66 17.45
C GLN A 479 19.06 19.03 16.15
N LEU A 480 18.70 17.74 16.25
CA LEU A 480 17.95 17.02 15.23
C LEU A 480 16.66 16.50 15.89
N TYR A 481 15.51 16.86 15.31
CA TYR A 481 14.21 16.32 15.72
C TYR A 481 13.90 15.12 14.83
N VAL A 482 13.52 14.00 15.48
CA VAL A 482 13.36 12.70 14.84
C VAL A 482 11.96 12.16 15.14
N MET A 483 11.16 11.92 14.11
CA MET A 483 9.89 11.21 14.26
C MET A 483 10.11 9.71 14.32
N THR A 484 9.51 9.06 15.34
CA THR A 484 9.50 7.60 15.49
C THR A 484 8.08 7.07 15.40
N ARG A 485 7.85 6.13 14.46
CA ARG A 485 6.52 5.62 14.14
C ARG A 485 6.03 4.54 15.12
N PHE A 486 6.94 3.70 15.67
CA PHE A 486 6.49 2.58 16.49
C PHE A 486 5.94 3.02 17.84
N ASP A 487 6.48 4.05 18.44
CA ASP A 487 5.99 4.64 19.69
C ASP A 487 5.28 6.00 19.49
N ASN A 488 5.07 6.41 18.23
CA ASN A 488 4.40 7.65 17.84
C ASN A 488 4.93 8.87 18.62
N ALA A 489 6.22 9.18 18.46
CA ALA A 489 6.89 10.21 19.26
C ALA A 489 7.88 11.05 18.44
N VAL A 490 8.17 12.24 18.93
CA VAL A 490 9.29 13.07 18.45
C VAL A 490 10.43 12.99 19.45
N LYS A 491 11.61 12.57 18.99
CA LYS A 491 12.85 12.53 19.78
C LYS A 491 13.71 13.74 19.49
N VAL A 492 14.44 14.20 20.49
CA VAL A 492 15.39 15.31 20.36
C VAL A 492 16.80 14.78 20.51
N ILE A 493 17.59 14.95 19.49
CA ILE A 493 18.99 14.54 19.44
C ILE A 493 19.87 15.78 19.55
N ASN A 494 20.84 15.78 20.42
CA ASN A 494 21.91 16.79 20.44
C ASN A 494 22.98 16.40 19.42
N LEU A 495 23.21 17.24 18.43
CA LEU A 495 24.13 16.95 17.31
C LEU A 495 25.59 16.80 17.74
N LYS A 496 26.02 17.56 18.76
CA LYS A 496 27.39 17.50 19.25
C LYS A 496 27.71 16.21 20.01
N SER A 497 26.80 15.79 20.89
CA SER A 497 26.97 14.55 21.67
C SER A 497 26.49 13.30 20.91
N LYS A 498 25.72 13.47 19.85
CA LYS A 498 25.04 12.38 19.12
C LYS A 498 24.15 11.53 20.03
N GLN A 499 23.54 12.15 21.04
CA GLN A 499 22.71 11.48 22.03
C GLN A 499 21.29 12.03 22.02
N GLN A 500 20.33 11.15 22.23
CA GLN A 500 18.94 11.55 22.50
C GLN A 500 18.87 12.22 23.86
N VAL A 501 18.39 13.46 23.92
CA VAL A 501 18.31 14.28 25.15
C VAL A 501 16.88 14.46 25.64
N ALA A 502 15.87 14.29 24.77
CA ALA A 502 14.46 14.39 25.14
C ALA A 502 13.57 13.56 24.20
N ALA A 503 12.32 13.38 24.59
CA ALA A 503 11.28 12.79 23.78
C ALA A 503 9.93 13.43 24.11
N VAL A 504 9.06 13.59 23.10
CA VAL A 504 7.67 14.00 23.24
C VAL A 504 6.79 12.97 22.58
N THR A 505 5.96 12.28 23.35
CA THR A 505 5.02 11.28 22.83
C THR A 505 3.77 11.99 22.32
N LEU A 506 3.32 11.63 21.12
CA LEU A 506 2.04 12.06 20.57
C LEU A 506 0.92 11.14 21.06
N PRO A 507 -0.34 11.63 21.17
CA PRO A 507 -1.47 10.75 21.45
C PRO A 507 -1.56 9.62 20.44
N ASN A 508 -1.72 8.39 20.92
CA ASN A 508 -1.79 7.22 20.04
C ASN A 508 -3.09 6.44 20.28
N PRO A 509 -4.03 6.44 19.33
CA PRO A 509 -5.27 5.68 19.40
C PRO A 509 -5.12 4.22 19.00
N GLU A 510 -3.96 3.80 18.51
CA GLU A 510 -3.70 2.42 18.08
C GLU A 510 -3.85 1.44 19.24
N PRO A 511 -4.49 0.29 19.03
CA PRO A 511 -4.49 -0.78 20.02
C PRO A 511 -3.06 -1.21 20.37
N GLU A 512 -2.80 -1.52 21.63
CA GLU A 512 -1.48 -1.94 22.09
C GLU A 512 -0.93 -3.13 21.30
N ALA A 513 -1.79 -4.07 20.90
CA ALA A 513 -1.41 -5.23 20.09
C ALA A 513 -0.87 -4.84 18.70
N VAL A 514 -1.35 -3.74 18.13
CA VAL A 514 -0.84 -3.18 16.87
C VAL A 514 0.55 -2.59 17.09
N VAL A 515 0.69 -1.75 18.11
CA VAL A 515 1.96 -1.09 18.45
C VAL A 515 3.06 -2.13 18.74
N GLN A 516 2.75 -3.17 19.50
CA GLN A 516 3.71 -4.22 19.86
C GLN A 516 4.06 -5.15 18.69
N GLY A 517 3.14 -5.39 17.75
CA GLY A 517 3.36 -6.30 16.63
C GLY A 517 4.09 -5.65 15.45
N ARG A 518 3.95 -4.34 15.25
CA ARG A 518 4.54 -3.59 14.13
C ARG A 518 6.05 -3.79 13.97
N PRO A 519 6.88 -3.77 15.02
CA PRO A 519 8.33 -3.97 14.87
C PRO A 519 8.71 -5.27 14.17
N MET A 520 7.92 -6.32 14.27
CA MET A 520 8.24 -7.61 13.64
C MET A 520 8.18 -7.56 12.09
N LEU A 521 7.45 -6.60 11.53
CA LEU A 521 7.45 -6.37 10.08
C LEU A 521 8.72 -5.65 9.62
N TYR A 522 9.26 -4.73 10.43
CA TYR A 522 10.26 -3.75 9.99
C TYR A 522 11.63 -3.87 10.65
N ASP A 523 11.71 -4.24 11.93
CA ASP A 523 12.95 -4.19 12.70
C ASP A 523 13.93 -5.29 12.27
N ALA A 524 14.81 -4.95 11.34
CA ALA A 524 15.86 -5.82 10.85
C ALA A 524 16.95 -6.08 11.91
N THR A 525 17.18 -5.15 12.84
CA THR A 525 18.18 -5.30 13.89
C THR A 525 17.84 -6.46 14.82
N THR A 526 16.56 -6.63 15.14
CA THR A 526 16.09 -7.72 16.02
C THR A 526 15.78 -8.99 15.24
N PHE A 527 15.15 -8.88 14.09
CA PHE A 527 14.49 -10.02 13.43
C PHE A 527 15.20 -10.53 12.16
N SER A 528 16.33 -9.96 11.74
CA SER A 528 17.14 -10.49 10.65
C SER A 528 18.51 -10.99 11.08
N GLY A 529 19.22 -11.68 10.18
CA GLY A 529 20.56 -12.19 10.44
C GLY A 529 21.63 -11.10 10.42
N ASN A 530 21.57 -10.20 9.46
CA ASN A 530 22.59 -9.18 9.18
C ASN A 530 22.15 -7.73 9.35
N GLY A 531 20.89 -7.48 9.75
CA GLY A 531 20.40 -6.14 10.03
C GLY A 531 19.99 -5.31 8.81
N GLU A 532 19.92 -5.89 7.60
CA GLU A 532 19.58 -5.16 6.38
C GLU A 532 18.14 -5.39 5.93
N ALA A 533 17.77 -6.65 5.69
CA ALA A 533 16.45 -6.99 5.19
C ALA A 533 15.47 -7.32 6.31
N SER A 534 14.20 -7.00 6.10
CA SER A 534 13.07 -7.37 6.94
C SER A 534 11.92 -7.88 6.08
N CYS A 535 10.82 -8.31 6.68
CA CYS A 535 9.60 -8.64 5.92
C CYS A 535 9.11 -7.44 5.08
N ALA A 536 9.34 -6.21 5.56
CA ALA A 536 9.02 -4.99 4.84
C ALA A 536 9.93 -4.70 3.63
N SER A 537 10.97 -5.49 3.38
CA SER A 537 11.77 -5.38 2.14
C SER A 537 10.96 -5.78 0.89
N CYS A 538 9.99 -6.70 1.05
CA CYS A 538 9.02 -7.08 0.01
C CYS A 538 7.62 -6.54 0.35
N HIS A 539 7.21 -6.59 1.62
CA HIS A 539 5.89 -6.11 2.08
C HIS A 539 5.95 -4.66 2.58
N ILE A 540 6.25 -3.74 1.66
CA ILE A 540 6.54 -2.34 1.97
C ILE A 540 5.31 -1.65 2.55
N PHE A 541 5.40 -1.18 3.81
CA PHE A 541 4.28 -0.63 4.59
C PHE A 541 3.04 -1.55 4.62
N GLY A 542 3.29 -2.87 4.81
CA GLY A 542 2.22 -3.86 4.86
C GLY A 542 1.55 -4.14 3.51
N ASP A 543 2.10 -3.64 2.42
CA ASP A 543 1.60 -3.84 1.07
C ASP A 543 2.52 -4.79 0.27
N MET A 544 2.79 -4.54 -0.99
CA MET A 544 3.57 -5.32 -1.93
C MET A 544 4.66 -4.45 -2.58
N ASP A 545 5.66 -5.07 -3.18
CA ASP A 545 6.78 -4.43 -3.89
C ASP A 545 6.58 -4.35 -5.41
N ASP A 546 5.47 -4.86 -5.93
CA ASP A 546 5.17 -4.98 -7.36
C ASP A 546 6.20 -5.83 -8.14
N LEU A 547 6.79 -6.83 -7.48
CA LEU A 547 7.72 -7.80 -8.05
C LEU A 547 7.20 -9.23 -7.95
N ALA A 548 7.74 -10.10 -8.80
CA ALA A 548 7.64 -11.55 -8.65
C ALA A 548 8.96 -12.09 -8.08
N TRP A 549 8.86 -13.16 -7.27
CA TRP A 549 9.97 -13.83 -6.60
C TRP A 549 9.86 -15.34 -6.78
N ASP A 550 10.96 -16.02 -7.06
CA ASP A 550 11.04 -17.49 -7.02
C ASP A 550 11.65 -17.93 -5.67
N LEU A 551 10.79 -18.00 -4.66
CA LEU A 551 11.17 -18.33 -3.28
C LEU A 551 10.85 -19.80 -2.94
N GLY A 552 11.17 -20.74 -3.85
CA GLY A 552 11.23 -22.15 -3.52
C GLY A 552 12.37 -22.44 -2.55
N ASN A 553 12.34 -23.61 -1.89
CA ASN A 553 13.43 -24.06 -1.02
C ASN A 553 13.85 -25.49 -1.36
N PRO A 554 14.81 -25.69 -2.27
CA PRO A 554 15.24 -27.03 -2.68
C PRO A 554 15.84 -27.89 -1.57
N ASP A 555 16.24 -27.27 -0.45
CA ASP A 555 16.75 -27.98 0.73
C ASP A 555 15.63 -28.55 1.63
N ASN A 556 14.38 -28.24 1.35
CA ASN A 556 13.21 -28.78 2.07
C ASN A 556 12.60 -29.99 1.38
N ASN A 557 11.79 -30.76 2.15
CA ASN A 557 11.02 -31.87 1.65
C ASN A 557 9.67 -31.42 1.08
N VAL A 558 9.13 -32.26 0.19
CA VAL A 558 7.71 -32.15 -0.20
C VAL A 558 6.83 -32.26 1.03
N THR A 559 5.87 -31.37 1.18
CA THR A 559 4.88 -31.42 2.27
C THR A 559 3.54 -31.87 1.75
N THR A 560 2.92 -32.81 2.46
CA THR A 560 1.61 -33.32 2.10
C THR A 560 0.53 -32.35 2.55
N SER A 561 -0.32 -31.94 1.63
CA SER A 561 -1.55 -31.21 1.96
C SER A 561 -2.63 -32.21 2.38
N PRO A 562 -3.32 -31.97 3.52
CA PRO A 562 -4.28 -32.98 4.03
C PRO A 562 -5.47 -33.23 3.10
N ILE A 563 -5.85 -32.26 2.26
CA ILE A 563 -6.87 -32.48 1.22
C ILE A 563 -6.73 -31.43 0.13
N PRO A 564 -5.97 -31.64 -0.92
CA PRO A 564 -6.22 -30.93 -2.16
C PRO A 564 -7.39 -31.62 -2.85
N ILE A 565 -8.39 -30.90 -3.30
CA ILE A 565 -9.08 -31.37 -4.50
C ILE A 565 -8.08 -31.30 -5.63
N ASN A 566 -7.52 -32.42 -5.99
CA ASN A 566 -6.98 -32.59 -7.28
C ASN A 566 -8.15 -32.57 -8.26
N LEU A 567 -8.44 -31.42 -8.80
CA LEU A 567 -9.28 -31.35 -10.02
C LEU A 567 -8.69 -32.25 -11.10
N GLY A 568 -7.41 -32.59 -11.07
CA GLY A 568 -6.79 -33.59 -11.91
C GLY A 568 -7.49 -34.94 -11.90
N ASN A 569 -8.11 -35.35 -10.78
CA ASN A 569 -8.95 -36.56 -10.76
C ASN A 569 -10.33 -36.37 -11.40
N LEU A 570 -10.82 -35.13 -11.51
CA LEU A 570 -12.00 -34.75 -12.30
C LEU A 570 -11.65 -34.42 -13.74
N VAL A 571 -10.40 -34.10 -14.04
CA VAL A 571 -9.89 -33.62 -15.30
C VAL A 571 -9.88 -34.65 -16.41
N PRO A 572 -9.67 -35.97 -16.23
CA PRO A 572 -9.90 -36.92 -17.32
C PRO A 572 -11.27 -36.75 -17.95
N PHE A 573 -12.27 -36.37 -17.15
CA PHE A 573 -13.63 -36.06 -17.64
C PHE A 573 -13.72 -34.67 -18.28
N LEU A 574 -12.95 -33.66 -17.79
CA LEU A 574 -12.92 -32.31 -18.35
C LEU A 574 -12.13 -32.24 -19.66
N ILE A 575 -11.02 -32.97 -19.78
CA ILE A 575 -10.18 -33.04 -20.97
C ILE A 575 -10.84 -33.90 -22.04
N ALA A 576 -11.43 -35.04 -21.69
CA ALA A 576 -12.21 -35.87 -22.61
C ALA A 576 -13.41 -35.13 -23.23
N ALA A 577 -13.78 -33.98 -22.65
CA ALA A 577 -14.90 -33.16 -23.07
C ALA A 577 -14.54 -31.95 -23.95
N ASN A 578 -13.39 -31.93 -24.58
CA ASN A 578 -12.92 -30.84 -25.47
C ASN A 578 -12.70 -29.46 -24.82
N ALA A 579 -12.24 -29.39 -23.59
CA ALA A 579 -11.58 -28.21 -23.09
C ALA A 579 -10.19 -28.11 -23.76
N THR A 580 -10.20 -27.76 -25.06
CA THR A 580 -8.96 -27.58 -25.82
C THR A 580 -8.13 -26.43 -25.22
N GLY A 581 -6.90 -26.70 -24.84
CA GLY A 581 -5.95 -25.71 -24.36
C GLY A 581 -5.59 -25.82 -22.87
N LEU A 582 -6.21 -26.70 -22.11
CA LEU A 582 -5.82 -26.97 -20.75
C LEU A 582 -4.83 -28.14 -20.73
N SER A 583 -3.63 -27.89 -20.20
CA SER A 583 -2.67 -28.96 -19.94
C SER A 583 -3.16 -29.84 -18.80
N SER A 584 -2.90 -31.14 -18.89
CA SER A 584 -3.12 -32.06 -17.77
C SER A 584 -1.79 -32.27 -17.01
N PRO A 585 -1.80 -32.23 -15.67
CA PRO A 585 -2.93 -31.96 -14.77
C PRO A 585 -3.21 -30.46 -14.66
N LEU A 586 -4.48 -30.10 -14.48
CA LEU A 586 -4.87 -28.75 -14.10
C LEU A 586 -4.39 -28.48 -12.68
N ASN A 587 -3.44 -27.59 -12.49
CA ASN A 587 -2.89 -27.20 -11.20
C ASN A 587 -2.51 -28.41 -10.31
N GLY A 588 -1.26 -28.74 -10.30
CA GLY A 588 -0.68 -29.71 -9.38
C GLY A 588 0.25 -30.69 -10.07
N SER A 589 1.19 -31.23 -9.33
CA SER A 589 1.84 -32.47 -9.68
C SER A 589 0.78 -33.57 -9.83
N ASN A 590 1.09 -34.65 -10.50
CA ASN A 590 0.15 -35.79 -10.61
C ASN A 590 -0.24 -36.39 -9.23
N SER A 591 0.29 -35.87 -8.14
CA SER A 591 -0.06 -36.18 -6.78
C SER A 591 -1.01 -35.11 -6.22
N ALA A 592 -2.14 -35.56 -5.77
CA ALA A 592 -3.17 -34.72 -5.14
C ALA A 592 -2.78 -34.12 -3.80
N THR A 593 -1.60 -34.46 -3.27
CA THR A 593 -1.33 -34.34 -1.84
C THR A 593 -0.09 -33.53 -1.52
N ASP A 594 0.64 -33.02 -2.51
CA ASP A 594 1.93 -32.42 -2.28
C ASP A 594 2.05 -30.95 -2.61
N PHE A 595 2.65 -30.23 -1.69
CA PHE A 595 3.26 -28.96 -1.96
C PHE A 595 4.76 -29.16 -2.14
N HIS A 596 5.22 -29.16 -3.37
CA HIS A 596 6.64 -29.24 -3.66
C HIS A 596 7.36 -28.00 -3.09
N PRO A 597 8.56 -28.13 -2.50
CA PRO A 597 9.29 -27.00 -1.94
C PRO A 597 9.78 -26.02 -3.01
N MET A 598 9.98 -26.43 -4.23
CA MET A 598 10.21 -25.56 -5.39
C MET A 598 8.87 -25.20 -6.04
N LYS A 599 8.71 -23.94 -6.42
CA LYS A 599 7.38 -23.44 -6.84
C LYS A 599 7.40 -22.45 -8.01
N GLY A 600 8.59 -21.99 -8.44
CA GLY A 600 8.71 -20.95 -9.46
C GLY A 600 8.28 -19.57 -8.98
N PRO A 601 8.19 -18.60 -9.88
CA PRO A 601 7.85 -17.22 -9.55
C PRO A 601 6.42 -17.05 -9.02
N PHE A 602 6.30 -16.29 -7.93
CA PHE A 602 5.02 -15.74 -7.46
C PHE A 602 5.18 -14.27 -7.10
N THR A 603 4.14 -13.48 -7.38
CA THR A 603 4.11 -12.07 -7.01
C THR A 603 3.97 -11.89 -5.51
N THR A 604 4.60 -10.85 -4.97
CA THR A 604 4.38 -10.45 -3.58
C THR A 604 2.90 -10.15 -3.35
N GLN A 605 2.28 -10.77 -2.35
CA GLN A 605 0.91 -10.48 -1.95
C GLN A 605 0.87 -9.33 -0.95
N THR A 606 -0.12 -8.44 -1.09
CA THR A 606 -0.38 -7.45 -0.04
C THR A 606 -0.73 -8.14 1.27
N LEU A 607 -0.23 -7.61 2.38
CA LEU A 607 -0.60 -8.05 3.72
C LEU A 607 -1.86 -7.34 4.24
N ARG A 608 -2.33 -6.31 3.52
CA ARG A 608 -3.56 -5.60 3.87
C ARG A 608 -4.78 -6.48 3.59
N GLY A 609 -5.65 -6.58 4.56
CA GLY A 609 -6.88 -7.37 4.45
C GLY A 609 -6.66 -8.89 4.43
N LEU A 610 -5.59 -9.42 5.03
CA LEU A 610 -5.36 -10.87 5.14
C LEU A 610 -6.43 -11.59 5.94
N LYS A 611 -7.00 -10.94 6.93
CA LYS A 611 -8.03 -11.55 7.78
C LYS A 611 -9.24 -11.95 6.94
N ASN A 612 -9.68 -13.20 7.09
CA ASN A 612 -10.81 -13.81 6.37
C ASN A 612 -10.60 -13.99 4.85
N SER A 613 -9.40 -13.81 4.31
CA SER A 613 -9.10 -13.98 2.88
C SER A 613 -8.94 -15.45 2.44
N GLY A 614 -9.27 -16.42 3.29
CA GLY A 614 -9.09 -17.86 3.03
C GLY A 614 -7.66 -18.31 3.34
N ALA A 615 -7.27 -19.44 2.75
CA ALA A 615 -5.94 -20.02 2.95
C ALA A 615 -4.81 -19.04 2.55
N MET A 616 -3.80 -18.91 3.40
CA MET A 616 -2.69 -17.96 3.17
C MET A 616 -1.58 -18.55 2.31
N HIS A 617 -0.79 -17.67 1.72
CA HIS A 617 0.15 -17.90 0.64
C HIS A 617 -0.56 -18.21 -0.69
N TRP A 618 0.15 -18.11 -1.82
CA TRP A 618 -0.44 -18.37 -3.14
C TRP A 618 -1.00 -19.79 -3.27
N ARG A 619 -0.38 -20.76 -2.65
CA ARG A 619 -0.78 -22.17 -2.71
C ARG A 619 -1.71 -22.60 -1.56
N GLY A 620 -1.90 -21.75 -0.56
CA GLY A 620 -2.59 -22.13 0.67
C GLY A 620 -1.78 -23.08 1.56
N ASP A 621 -0.49 -23.17 1.34
CA ASP A 621 0.45 -24.11 1.98
C ASP A 621 0.86 -23.70 3.41
N ARG A 622 0.40 -22.54 3.88
CA ARG A 622 0.55 -22.11 5.29
C ARG A 622 -0.67 -22.46 6.15
N SER A 623 -1.64 -23.17 5.61
CA SER A 623 -2.79 -23.72 6.30
C SER A 623 -2.89 -25.22 6.03
N THR A 624 -3.96 -25.88 6.50
CA THR A 624 -4.20 -27.31 6.25
C THR A 624 -4.85 -27.59 4.88
N GLY A 625 -4.60 -26.70 3.89
CA GLY A 625 -5.19 -26.78 2.56
C GLY A 625 -6.67 -26.35 2.53
N GLN A 626 -7.28 -26.33 1.34
CA GLN A 626 -8.62 -25.80 1.09
C GLN A 626 -9.73 -26.44 1.96
N PHE A 627 -9.63 -27.72 2.23
CA PHE A 627 -10.63 -28.48 2.98
C PHE A 627 -10.15 -28.88 4.38
N GLY A 628 -8.96 -28.46 4.77
CA GLY A 628 -8.45 -28.71 6.12
C GLY A 628 -9.20 -27.87 7.16
N THR A 629 -9.18 -28.33 8.40
CA THR A 629 -9.86 -27.66 9.52
C THR A 629 -9.35 -26.25 9.81
N SER A 630 -8.13 -25.93 9.40
CA SER A 630 -7.50 -24.61 9.58
C SER A 630 -7.41 -23.79 8.31
N ALA A 631 -8.00 -24.23 7.20
CA ALA A 631 -7.90 -23.52 5.92
C ALA A 631 -8.35 -22.05 5.99
N PHE A 632 -9.36 -21.77 6.80
CA PHE A 632 -9.93 -20.43 6.98
C PHE A 632 -9.54 -19.80 8.33
N ASP A 633 -8.68 -20.43 9.12
CA ASP A 633 -8.11 -19.82 10.32
C ASP A 633 -6.93 -18.94 9.96
N SER A 634 -7.20 -17.64 9.76
CA SER A 634 -6.19 -16.66 9.41
C SER A 634 -5.09 -16.52 10.45
N ASN A 635 -5.42 -16.70 11.74
CA ASN A 635 -4.43 -16.61 12.81
C ASN A 635 -3.46 -17.79 12.76
N LEU A 636 -3.99 -19.02 12.71
CA LEU A 636 -3.16 -20.23 12.63
C LEU A 636 -2.30 -20.23 11.36
N SER A 637 -2.88 -19.83 10.20
CA SER A 637 -2.15 -19.73 8.95
C SER A 637 -1.00 -18.72 9.04
N PHE A 638 -1.22 -17.58 9.70
CA PHE A 638 -0.18 -16.56 9.86
C PHE A 638 0.95 -17.03 10.79
N LEU A 639 0.65 -17.75 11.86
CA LEU A 639 1.66 -18.31 12.77
C LEU A 639 2.64 -19.24 12.03
N ASN A 640 2.19 -19.92 10.98
CA ASN A 640 3.01 -20.84 10.18
C ASN A 640 4.04 -20.14 9.26
N PHE A 641 4.12 -18.80 9.27
CA PHE A 641 5.19 -18.05 8.62
C PHE A 641 6.45 -17.90 9.49
N ALA A 642 6.49 -18.41 10.72
CA ALA A 642 7.67 -18.33 11.58
C ALA A 642 8.99 -18.80 10.89
N PRO A 643 9.01 -19.86 10.06
CA PRO A 643 10.22 -20.28 9.34
C PRO A 643 10.82 -19.20 8.42
N ALA A 644 10.00 -18.29 7.87
CA ALA A 644 10.47 -17.23 6.98
C ALA A 644 11.50 -16.28 7.66
N PHE A 645 11.48 -16.18 8.99
CA PHE A 645 12.51 -15.42 9.71
C PHE A 645 13.91 -16.04 9.59
N GLN A 646 13.99 -17.35 9.41
CA GLN A 646 15.26 -18.01 9.11
C GLN A 646 15.50 -18.10 7.60
N THR A 647 14.53 -18.59 6.84
CA THR A 647 14.71 -18.94 5.43
C THR A 647 14.79 -17.74 4.49
N LEU A 648 14.20 -16.60 4.85
CA LEU A 648 14.24 -15.38 4.05
C LEU A 648 15.15 -14.30 4.66
N VAL A 649 14.83 -13.82 5.88
CA VAL A 649 15.62 -12.73 6.46
C VAL A 649 16.87 -13.20 7.20
N GLY A 650 17.16 -14.48 7.16
CA GLY A 650 18.45 -15.08 7.60
C GLY A 650 18.67 -15.03 9.11
N ASN A 651 17.63 -14.87 9.94
CA ASN A 651 17.82 -14.88 11.39
C ASN A 651 18.30 -16.26 11.89
N ALA A 652 19.13 -16.30 12.91
CA ALA A 652 19.65 -17.56 13.45
C ALA A 652 18.55 -18.44 14.08
N THR A 653 17.48 -17.83 14.58
CA THR A 653 16.38 -18.53 15.25
C THR A 653 15.02 -18.05 14.75
N MET A 654 14.03 -18.94 14.78
CA MET A 654 12.63 -18.57 14.57
C MET A 654 12.09 -17.75 15.76
N PRO A 655 11.16 -16.84 15.54
CA PRO A 655 10.41 -16.20 16.62
C PRO A 655 9.66 -17.25 17.45
N THR A 656 9.48 -16.97 18.72
CA THR A 656 8.61 -17.78 19.58
C THR A 656 7.16 -17.67 19.13
N GLN A 657 6.33 -18.64 19.53
CA GLN A 657 4.89 -18.61 19.25
C GLN A 657 4.23 -17.32 19.78
N ALA A 658 4.66 -16.83 20.96
CA ALA A 658 4.14 -15.59 21.54
C ALA A 658 4.49 -14.37 20.67
N GLN A 659 5.71 -14.27 20.15
CA GLN A 659 6.11 -13.22 19.22
C GLN A 659 5.31 -13.31 17.93
N MET A 660 5.17 -14.51 17.34
CA MET A 660 4.36 -14.69 16.14
C MET A 660 2.89 -14.32 16.37
N GLN A 661 2.32 -14.60 17.56
CA GLN A 661 0.97 -14.16 17.91
C GLN A 661 0.86 -12.65 17.98
N THR A 662 1.88 -11.96 18.54
CA THR A 662 1.95 -10.51 18.58
C THR A 662 2.01 -9.93 17.16
N PHE A 663 2.80 -10.54 16.28
CA PHE A 663 2.87 -10.16 14.87
C PHE A 663 1.53 -10.39 14.15
N ALA A 664 0.89 -11.55 14.37
CA ALA A 664 -0.42 -11.87 13.80
C ALA A 664 -1.49 -10.85 14.24
N ASN A 665 -1.50 -10.44 15.51
CA ASN A 665 -2.44 -9.45 16.03
C ASN A 665 -2.32 -8.09 15.29
N PHE A 666 -1.12 -7.66 14.99
CA PHE A 666 -0.88 -6.47 14.18
C PHE A 666 -1.32 -6.70 12.73
N GLN A 667 -0.76 -7.70 12.08
CA GLN A 667 -0.90 -7.85 10.62
C GLN A 667 -2.35 -8.16 10.20
N LEU A 668 -3.07 -8.93 11.01
CA LEU A 668 -4.49 -9.23 10.75
C LEU A 668 -5.44 -8.08 11.09
N ALA A 669 -4.93 -7.00 11.68
CA ALA A 669 -5.71 -5.78 11.91
C ALA A 669 -5.64 -4.80 10.73
N VAL A 670 -4.62 -4.90 9.87
CA VAL A 670 -4.43 -3.98 8.75
C VAL A 670 -5.49 -4.20 7.68
N VAL A 671 -6.22 -3.14 7.31
CA VAL A 671 -7.23 -3.16 6.26
C VAL A 671 -6.75 -2.39 5.02
N PRO A 672 -7.26 -2.74 3.82
CA PRO A 672 -6.99 -1.95 2.63
C PRO A 672 -7.69 -0.59 2.68
N PRO A 673 -7.14 0.44 2.00
CA PRO A 673 -7.81 1.74 1.87
C PRO A 673 -9.12 1.60 1.06
N PRO A 674 -9.99 2.62 1.08
CA PRO A 674 -11.17 2.69 0.22
C PRO A 674 -10.80 2.57 -1.26
N ASN A 675 -11.69 2.02 -2.08
CA ASN A 675 -11.44 1.87 -3.52
C ASN A 675 -11.55 3.23 -4.26
N PRO A 676 -10.47 3.73 -4.91
CA PRO A 676 -10.46 5.02 -5.59
C PRO A 676 -11.12 5.00 -6.98
N VAL A 677 -11.50 3.83 -7.49
CA VAL A 677 -12.12 3.67 -8.82
C VAL A 677 -13.65 3.69 -8.74
N ARG A 678 -14.21 3.30 -7.59
CA ARG A 678 -15.65 3.29 -7.36
C ARG A 678 -16.17 4.70 -7.06
N ASN A 679 -17.42 5.01 -7.48
CA ASN A 679 -18.01 6.32 -7.19
C ASN A 679 -18.12 6.58 -5.68
N LEU A 680 -17.96 7.83 -5.26
CA LEU A 680 -18.02 8.22 -3.83
C LEU A 680 -19.37 7.96 -3.17
N ASP A 681 -20.46 7.93 -3.95
CA ASP A 681 -21.80 7.54 -3.47
C ASP A 681 -21.98 6.01 -3.42
N ASN A 682 -20.89 5.25 -3.60
CA ASN A 682 -20.85 3.80 -3.64
C ASN A 682 -21.64 3.16 -4.82
N SER A 683 -22.12 3.96 -5.76
CA SER A 683 -22.74 3.48 -6.99
C SER A 683 -21.70 2.96 -7.99
N LEU A 684 -22.16 2.22 -8.97
CA LEU A 684 -21.36 1.77 -10.09
C LEU A 684 -21.66 2.63 -11.33
N THR A 685 -20.64 2.84 -12.17
CA THR A 685 -20.86 3.39 -13.51
C THR A 685 -21.64 2.38 -14.35
N PRO A 686 -22.26 2.78 -15.48
CA PRO A 686 -22.98 1.85 -16.36
C PRO A 686 -22.13 0.63 -16.79
N SER A 687 -20.86 0.84 -17.14
CA SER A 687 -19.94 -0.24 -17.52
C SER A 687 -19.65 -1.17 -16.33
N GLN A 688 -19.37 -0.61 -15.15
CA GLN A 688 -19.18 -1.39 -13.92
C GLN A 688 -20.44 -2.18 -13.55
N GLY A 689 -21.63 -1.60 -13.70
CA GLY A 689 -22.91 -2.27 -13.44
C GLY A 689 -23.18 -3.43 -14.42
N ASN A 690 -22.89 -3.25 -15.70
CA ASN A 690 -22.94 -4.34 -16.69
C ASN A 690 -21.95 -5.47 -16.32
N GLY A 691 -20.72 -5.10 -15.93
CA GLY A 691 -19.70 -6.03 -15.48
C GLY A 691 -20.15 -6.80 -14.24
N GLN A 692 -20.75 -6.13 -13.23
CA GLN A 692 -21.32 -6.77 -12.05
C GLN A 692 -22.41 -7.78 -12.41
N ALA A 693 -23.33 -7.40 -13.28
CA ALA A 693 -24.41 -8.28 -13.72
C ALA A 693 -23.87 -9.53 -14.39
N PHE A 694 -22.84 -9.40 -15.23
CA PHE A 694 -22.19 -10.54 -15.86
C PHE A 694 -21.40 -11.38 -14.84
N PHE A 695 -20.68 -10.75 -13.93
CA PHE A 695 -19.88 -11.41 -12.90
C PHE A 695 -20.73 -12.27 -11.95
N ALA A 696 -21.86 -11.74 -11.51
CA ALA A 696 -22.76 -12.37 -10.53
C ALA A 696 -23.92 -13.14 -11.16
N GLY A 697 -24.30 -12.82 -12.41
CA GLY A 697 -25.49 -13.36 -13.06
C GLY A 697 -25.35 -14.82 -13.48
N PRO A 698 -26.49 -15.50 -13.71
CA PRO A 698 -26.46 -16.80 -14.32
C PRO A 698 -26.01 -16.68 -15.77
N ARG A 699 -24.92 -17.35 -16.14
CA ARG A 699 -24.38 -17.44 -17.49
C ARG A 699 -23.80 -18.82 -17.71
N PRO A 700 -23.67 -19.26 -19.00
CA PRO A 700 -22.85 -20.43 -19.29
C PRO A 700 -21.48 -20.23 -18.63
N SER A 701 -20.95 -21.28 -18.02
CA SER A 701 -19.68 -21.19 -17.36
C SER A 701 -18.57 -20.89 -18.35
N ASP A 702 -17.54 -20.31 -17.91
CA ASP A 702 -16.29 -19.92 -18.49
C ASP A 702 -15.54 -21.06 -19.22
N GLY A 703 -16.20 -21.76 -20.13
CA GLY A 703 -15.70 -22.91 -20.88
C GLY A 703 -15.80 -24.26 -20.14
N LEU A 704 -16.27 -24.28 -18.91
CA LEU A 704 -16.42 -25.52 -18.11
C LEU A 704 -17.80 -26.18 -18.23
N VAL A 705 -18.67 -25.71 -19.13
CA VAL A 705 -20.02 -26.29 -19.28
C VAL A 705 -19.95 -27.58 -20.10
N ASN A 706 -19.56 -28.62 -19.44
CA ASN A 706 -19.83 -29.97 -19.90
C ASN A 706 -21.10 -30.47 -19.21
N PRO A 707 -22.06 -31.08 -19.92
CA PRO A 707 -23.28 -31.65 -19.32
C PRO A 707 -22.98 -32.64 -18.19
N LEU A 708 -21.89 -33.38 -18.31
CA LEU A 708 -21.45 -34.34 -17.29
C LEU A 708 -20.95 -33.61 -16.00
N VAL A 709 -20.15 -32.56 -16.17
CA VAL A 709 -19.64 -31.73 -15.05
C VAL A 709 -20.79 -30.96 -14.40
N SER A 710 -21.71 -30.42 -15.21
CA SER A 710 -22.93 -29.77 -14.73
C SER A 710 -23.80 -30.74 -13.90
N SER A 711 -23.91 -31.98 -14.33
CA SER A 711 -24.63 -33.03 -13.62
C SER A 711 -23.94 -33.42 -12.32
N LEU A 712 -22.61 -33.52 -12.31
CA LEU A 712 -21.81 -33.88 -11.15
C LEU A 712 -21.79 -32.76 -10.09
N LEU A 713 -21.75 -31.51 -10.51
CA LEU A 713 -21.72 -30.33 -9.64
C LEU A 713 -23.13 -29.81 -9.30
N GLY A 714 -24.19 -30.38 -9.91
CA GLY A 714 -25.58 -29.95 -9.71
C GLY A 714 -25.85 -28.54 -10.26
N GLN A 715 -25.07 -28.06 -11.26
CA GLN A 715 -25.16 -26.72 -11.79
C GLN A 715 -25.14 -26.72 -13.32
N THR A 716 -26.01 -25.92 -13.92
CA THR A 716 -26.14 -25.77 -15.37
C THR A 716 -25.42 -24.54 -15.93
N ALA A 717 -25.01 -23.63 -15.06
CA ALA A 717 -24.26 -22.42 -15.40
C ALA A 717 -23.41 -21.99 -14.20
N PHE A 718 -22.26 -21.37 -14.48
CA PHE A 718 -21.39 -20.81 -13.46
C PHE A 718 -21.32 -19.29 -13.64
N SER A 719 -20.98 -18.59 -12.59
CA SER A 719 -20.63 -17.17 -12.58
C SER A 719 -19.25 -16.98 -11.98
N CYS A 720 -18.61 -15.85 -12.26
CA CYS A 720 -17.32 -15.52 -11.64
C CYS A 720 -17.42 -15.53 -10.12
N ASN A 721 -18.54 -15.06 -9.56
CA ASN A 721 -18.84 -15.01 -8.14
C ASN A 721 -18.87 -16.38 -7.43
N GLN A 722 -19.00 -17.49 -8.16
CA GLN A 722 -18.96 -18.82 -7.53
C GLN A 722 -17.54 -19.22 -7.11
N CYS A 723 -16.52 -18.74 -7.84
CA CYS A 723 -15.11 -18.91 -7.50
C CYS A 723 -14.58 -17.67 -6.77
N HIS A 724 -14.83 -16.49 -7.33
CA HIS A 724 -14.49 -15.21 -6.76
C HIS A 724 -15.59 -14.67 -5.86
N VAL A 725 -15.88 -15.39 -4.76
CA VAL A 725 -17.00 -15.14 -3.87
C VAL A 725 -16.98 -13.71 -3.30
N LEU A 726 -18.08 -12.98 -3.48
CA LEU A 726 -18.34 -11.72 -2.82
C LEU A 726 -19.35 -11.93 -1.70
N ASN A 727 -18.89 -11.90 -0.46
CA ASN A 727 -19.73 -11.97 0.74
C ASN A 727 -19.10 -11.11 1.86
N PRO A 728 -19.36 -9.79 1.89
CA PRO A 728 -18.80 -8.90 2.88
C PRO A 728 -19.09 -9.29 4.32
N ALA A 729 -20.26 -9.90 4.58
CA ALA A 729 -20.64 -10.36 5.91
C ALA A 729 -19.78 -11.52 6.41
N ALA A 730 -19.26 -12.33 5.49
CA ALA A 730 -18.29 -13.40 5.78
C ALA A 730 -16.83 -12.91 5.69
N GLY A 731 -16.59 -11.70 5.17
CA GLY A 731 -15.26 -11.15 4.89
C GLY A 731 -14.64 -11.65 3.59
N ALA A 732 -15.47 -12.19 2.69
CA ALA A 732 -15.03 -12.67 1.38
C ALA A 732 -15.19 -11.55 0.33
N PHE A 733 -14.07 -11.14 -0.24
CA PHE A 733 -13.99 -10.12 -1.27
C PHE A 733 -13.28 -10.64 -2.52
N GLY A 734 -13.95 -11.49 -3.28
CA GLY A 734 -13.46 -12.12 -4.49
C GLY A 734 -12.76 -13.46 -4.27
N THR A 735 -12.80 -14.02 -3.07
CA THR A 735 -12.31 -15.36 -2.77
C THR A 735 -13.01 -15.95 -1.55
N ALA A 736 -13.16 -17.28 -1.56
CA ALA A 736 -13.45 -18.07 -0.38
C ALA A 736 -12.26 -18.99 -0.02
N GLY A 737 -11.07 -18.72 -0.59
CA GLY A 737 -9.86 -19.49 -0.36
C GLY A 737 -9.80 -20.82 -1.12
N ASN A 738 -10.69 -21.03 -2.08
CA ASN A 738 -10.70 -22.22 -2.93
C ASN A 738 -9.48 -22.24 -3.88
N GLN A 739 -9.16 -23.43 -4.38
CA GLN A 739 -8.11 -23.60 -5.39
C GLN A 739 -8.61 -23.16 -6.76
N SER A 740 -7.71 -22.56 -7.53
CA SER A 740 -7.93 -22.21 -8.94
C SER A 740 -7.54 -23.36 -9.87
N PHE A 741 -7.80 -23.18 -11.16
CA PHE A 741 -7.41 -24.11 -12.23
C PHE A 741 -6.80 -23.32 -13.40
N GLU A 742 -5.67 -22.70 -13.15
CA GLU A 742 -5.00 -21.84 -14.13
C GLU A 742 -4.20 -22.63 -15.18
N GLY A 743 -4.16 -23.95 -15.11
CA GLY A 743 -3.39 -24.81 -16.03
C GLY A 743 -1.90 -24.84 -15.71
N VAL A 744 -1.49 -24.41 -14.52
CA VAL A 744 -0.11 -24.52 -14.05
C VAL A 744 0.09 -25.82 -13.27
N PRO A 745 1.29 -26.42 -13.29
CA PRO A 745 1.56 -27.70 -12.62
C PRO A 745 1.68 -27.60 -11.11
N GLN A 746 0.93 -26.70 -10.49
CA GLN A 746 0.89 -26.47 -9.06
C GLN A 746 -0.51 -26.09 -8.59
N VAL A 747 -0.77 -26.35 -7.32
CA VAL A 747 -1.99 -25.88 -6.66
C VAL A 747 -1.84 -24.40 -6.33
N VAL A 748 -2.80 -23.59 -6.79
CA VAL A 748 -2.87 -22.15 -6.53
C VAL A 748 -4.27 -21.82 -6.02
N LYS A 749 -4.39 -20.94 -5.04
CA LYS A 749 -5.69 -20.45 -4.55
C LYS A 749 -6.26 -19.38 -5.50
N ILE A 750 -7.56 -19.25 -5.51
CA ILE A 750 -8.26 -18.12 -6.13
C ILE A 750 -7.95 -16.87 -5.29
N PRO A 751 -7.29 -15.84 -5.87
CA PRO A 751 -6.93 -14.65 -5.12
C PRO A 751 -8.14 -13.75 -4.85
N GLN A 752 -8.05 -12.93 -3.81
CA GLN A 752 -8.99 -11.84 -3.60
C GLN A 752 -8.91 -10.79 -4.71
N LEU A 753 -10.02 -10.09 -4.95
CA LEU A 753 -10.10 -9.06 -5.99
C LEU A 753 -10.07 -7.62 -5.47
N ARG A 754 -10.00 -7.41 -4.14
CA ARG A 754 -9.80 -6.06 -3.58
C ARG A 754 -8.51 -5.46 -4.13
N ASN A 755 -8.54 -4.15 -4.40
CA ASN A 755 -7.38 -3.38 -4.84
C ASN A 755 -6.72 -3.91 -6.13
N ALA A 756 -7.50 -4.56 -7.02
CA ALA A 756 -7.00 -5.02 -8.31
C ALA A 756 -6.45 -3.87 -9.17
N TYR A 757 -6.89 -2.63 -8.96
CA TYR A 757 -6.38 -1.45 -9.65
C TYR A 757 -4.89 -1.19 -9.37
N ALA A 758 -4.37 -1.58 -8.21
CA ALA A 758 -2.96 -1.41 -7.86
C ALA A 758 -2.03 -2.42 -8.59
N LYS A 759 -2.60 -3.45 -9.24
CA LYS A 759 -1.85 -4.49 -9.93
C LYS A 759 -1.71 -4.29 -11.43
N ILE A 760 -2.29 -3.23 -11.98
CA ILE A 760 -2.30 -3.00 -13.42
C ILE A 760 -0.90 -2.65 -13.91
N GLY A 761 -0.29 -3.57 -14.68
CA GLY A 761 0.83 -3.29 -15.56
C GLY A 761 0.32 -2.86 -16.94
N MET A 762 1.18 -2.49 -17.84
CA MET A 762 0.85 -2.11 -19.21
C MET A 762 1.85 -2.69 -20.20
N PHE A 763 2.34 -3.89 -19.93
CA PHE A 763 3.26 -4.59 -20.81
C PHE A 763 2.51 -5.61 -21.67
N GLY A 764 2.97 -5.83 -22.89
CA GLY A 764 2.44 -6.87 -23.75
C GLY A 764 2.90 -8.24 -23.29
N THR A 765 2.01 -9.23 -23.33
CA THR A 765 2.38 -10.63 -23.12
C THR A 765 2.35 -11.42 -24.41
N PRO A 766 3.28 -12.36 -24.65
CA PRO A 766 3.11 -13.32 -25.73
C PRO A 766 1.93 -14.25 -25.44
N ALA A 767 1.42 -14.92 -26.47
CA ALA A 767 0.42 -15.96 -26.28
C ALA A 767 0.98 -17.07 -25.41
N ILE A 768 0.17 -17.53 -24.47
CA ILE A 768 0.42 -18.72 -23.67
C ILE A 768 -0.76 -19.68 -23.83
N PRO A 769 -0.59 -20.98 -23.63
CA PRO A 769 -1.64 -21.98 -23.94
C PRO A 769 -2.97 -21.68 -23.24
N PHE A 770 -2.92 -21.13 -22.03
CA PHE A 770 -4.11 -20.77 -21.27
C PHE A 770 -4.81 -19.48 -21.77
N ILE A 771 -4.04 -18.51 -22.31
CA ILE A 771 -4.57 -17.18 -22.67
C ILE A 771 -5.02 -17.09 -24.14
N GLY A 772 -4.76 -18.07 -24.97
CA GLY A 772 -5.23 -18.04 -26.36
C GLY A 772 -4.39 -17.15 -27.29
N ALA A 773 -5.04 -16.48 -28.24
CA ALA A 773 -4.39 -15.80 -29.36
C ALA A 773 -3.35 -14.74 -28.90
N PRO A 774 -2.26 -14.56 -29.67
CA PRO A 774 -1.25 -13.55 -29.37
C PRO A 774 -1.89 -12.16 -29.27
N ASP A 775 -1.63 -11.49 -28.17
CA ASP A 775 -1.96 -10.08 -28.06
C ASP A 775 -0.82 -9.26 -28.64
N SER A 776 -1.10 -8.53 -29.73
CA SER A 776 -0.17 -7.58 -30.31
C SER A 776 0.03 -6.33 -29.46
N GLY A 777 -0.58 -6.27 -28.26
CA GLY A 777 -0.68 -5.16 -27.37
C GLY A 777 0.50 -4.18 -27.29
N ASN A 778 0.45 -3.21 -26.45
CA ASN A 778 1.48 -2.19 -26.37
C ASN A 778 2.85 -2.80 -26.01
N THR A 779 3.81 -2.66 -26.93
CA THR A 779 5.22 -3.10 -26.73
C THR A 779 6.18 -1.93 -26.54
N GLY A 780 5.66 -0.70 -26.48
CA GLY A 780 6.42 0.51 -26.23
C GLY A 780 6.64 0.76 -24.72
N PRO A 781 6.92 1.99 -24.32
CA PRO A 781 7.11 2.37 -22.90
C PRO A 781 5.92 1.93 -22.04
N GLN A 782 6.19 1.33 -20.92
CA GLN A 782 5.21 0.75 -20.02
C GLN A 782 5.17 1.47 -18.68
N VAL A 783 3.97 1.58 -18.12
CA VAL A 783 3.81 1.91 -16.72
C VAL A 783 4.01 0.64 -15.92
N ARG A 784 4.84 0.70 -14.91
CA ARG A 784 5.11 -0.43 -14.03
C ARG A 784 3.86 -0.83 -13.26
N GLY A 785 3.69 -2.06 -13.08
CA GLY A 785 2.79 -2.81 -12.26
C GLY A 785 3.21 -4.26 -12.41
N PHE A 786 2.80 -5.18 -11.60
CA PHE A 786 3.30 -6.53 -11.72
C PHE A 786 2.28 -7.52 -12.32
N GLY A 787 1.06 -7.06 -12.65
CA GLY A 787 0.11 -7.85 -13.41
C GLY A 787 -0.66 -8.90 -12.61
N PHE A 788 -1.26 -9.81 -13.36
CA PHE A 788 -2.19 -10.82 -12.88
C PHE A 788 -1.66 -12.24 -13.13
N MET A 789 -2.39 -13.26 -12.73
CA MET A 789 -1.94 -14.62 -12.45
C MET A 789 -1.08 -14.67 -11.16
N GLY A 790 -0.80 -15.87 -10.66
CA GLY A 790 0.05 -16.03 -9.49
C GLY A 790 1.48 -15.55 -9.71
N ASP A 791 1.99 -15.70 -10.92
CA ASP A 791 3.34 -15.33 -11.35
C ASP A 791 3.49 -13.89 -11.88
N GLY A 792 2.39 -13.15 -12.02
CA GLY A 792 2.41 -11.79 -12.56
C GLY A 792 2.68 -11.70 -14.06
N SER A 793 2.52 -12.78 -14.81
CA SER A 793 2.82 -12.82 -16.25
C SER A 793 1.80 -12.09 -17.12
N ILE A 794 0.66 -11.67 -16.59
CA ILE A 794 -0.41 -10.97 -17.30
C ILE A 794 -0.61 -9.58 -16.73
N ASP A 795 -0.58 -8.58 -17.59
CA ASP A 795 -0.53 -7.17 -17.23
C ASP A 795 -1.89 -6.52 -16.92
N THR A 796 -2.97 -7.03 -17.50
CA THR A 796 -4.31 -6.45 -17.33
C THR A 796 -5.37 -7.54 -17.14
N LEU A 797 -6.47 -7.19 -16.49
CA LEU A 797 -7.64 -8.05 -16.37
C LEU A 797 -8.25 -8.36 -17.71
N PHE A 798 -8.26 -7.40 -18.64
CA PHE A 798 -8.78 -7.64 -19.99
C PHE A 798 -8.02 -8.77 -20.69
N ARG A 799 -6.69 -8.82 -20.56
CA ARG A 799 -5.90 -9.93 -21.12
C ARG A 799 -6.15 -11.23 -20.41
N PHE A 800 -6.26 -11.22 -19.08
CA PHE A 800 -6.68 -12.41 -18.33
C PHE A 800 -8.02 -12.96 -18.81
N LEU A 801 -8.98 -12.09 -19.12
CA LEU A 801 -10.30 -12.46 -19.62
C LEU A 801 -10.29 -12.99 -21.06
N ASN A 802 -9.14 -12.98 -21.75
CA ASN A 802 -8.92 -13.70 -23.00
C ASN A 802 -8.49 -15.16 -22.81
N ALA A 803 -8.43 -15.65 -21.58
CA ALA A 803 -8.14 -17.06 -21.33
C ALA A 803 -9.14 -17.97 -22.06
N THR A 804 -8.66 -19.14 -22.49
CA THR A 804 -9.46 -20.09 -23.29
C THR A 804 -10.72 -20.56 -22.59
N VAL A 805 -10.70 -20.57 -21.25
CA VAL A 805 -11.90 -20.89 -20.42
C VAL A 805 -13.00 -19.84 -20.54
N PHE A 806 -12.69 -18.63 -21.00
CA PHE A 806 -13.63 -17.54 -21.23
C PHE A 806 -13.97 -17.33 -22.70
N ALA A 807 -13.49 -18.20 -23.58
CA ALA A 807 -13.68 -18.06 -25.03
C ALA A 807 -15.16 -17.92 -25.41
N PRO A 808 -15.52 -17.05 -26.37
CA PRO A 808 -16.91 -16.85 -26.79
C PRO A 808 -17.48 -18.11 -27.47
N GLY A 809 -18.70 -18.44 -27.12
CA GLY A 809 -19.40 -19.57 -27.73
C GLY A 809 -20.72 -19.89 -27.04
N ALA A 810 -21.49 -20.83 -27.56
CA ALA A 810 -22.81 -21.19 -27.04
C ALA A 810 -22.75 -21.72 -25.58
N GLN A 811 -21.61 -22.21 -25.16
CA GLN A 811 -21.39 -22.81 -23.85
C GLN A 811 -20.26 -22.11 -23.07
N SER A 812 -19.69 -21.03 -23.62
CA SER A 812 -18.60 -20.29 -22.99
C SER A 812 -19.08 -18.97 -22.36
N GLY A 813 -18.24 -18.38 -21.51
CA GLY A 813 -18.64 -17.27 -20.68
C GLY A 813 -19.09 -16.03 -21.43
N PHE A 814 -18.29 -15.54 -22.38
CA PHE A 814 -18.57 -14.26 -23.03
C PHE A 814 -19.51 -14.39 -24.25
N PRO A 815 -20.41 -13.41 -24.47
CA PRO A 815 -21.36 -13.45 -25.58
C PRO A 815 -20.64 -13.27 -26.93
N GLN A 816 -20.98 -14.10 -27.92
CA GLN A 816 -20.35 -14.08 -29.27
C GLN A 816 -20.49 -12.74 -30.00
N ASN A 817 -21.58 -12.02 -29.77
CA ASN A 817 -21.87 -10.77 -30.48
C ASN A 817 -21.08 -9.56 -29.95
N ASN A 818 -20.59 -9.59 -28.70
CA ASN A 818 -19.79 -8.52 -28.14
C ASN A 818 -18.88 -9.03 -27.01
N PRO A 819 -17.96 -9.95 -27.24
CA PRO A 819 -17.12 -10.49 -26.18
C PRO A 819 -16.22 -9.44 -25.57
N GLN A 820 -15.56 -8.62 -26.40
CA GLN A 820 -14.61 -7.61 -25.91
C GLN A 820 -15.29 -6.51 -25.09
N GLY A 821 -16.47 -6.06 -25.47
CA GLY A 821 -17.24 -5.09 -24.69
C GLY A 821 -17.60 -5.63 -23.32
N THR A 822 -18.07 -6.89 -23.25
CA THR A 822 -18.39 -7.53 -21.97
C THR A 822 -17.14 -7.78 -21.12
N GLN A 823 -16.01 -8.17 -21.73
CA GLN A 823 -14.72 -8.30 -21.03
C GLN A 823 -14.28 -6.96 -20.41
N ARG A 824 -14.41 -5.85 -21.17
CA ARG A 824 -14.13 -4.51 -20.64
C ARG A 824 -15.07 -4.11 -19.50
N ASP A 825 -16.35 -4.43 -19.59
CA ASP A 825 -17.31 -4.17 -18.51
C ASP A 825 -16.93 -4.96 -17.23
N VAL A 826 -16.57 -6.24 -17.37
CA VAL A 826 -16.10 -7.06 -16.24
C VAL A 826 -14.79 -6.52 -15.66
N GLU A 827 -13.84 -6.12 -16.50
CA GLU A 827 -12.61 -5.46 -16.05
C GLU A 827 -12.93 -4.22 -15.23
N GLN A 828 -13.79 -3.33 -15.72
CA GLN A 828 -14.17 -2.11 -15.00
C GLN A 828 -14.86 -2.40 -13.67
N TYR A 829 -15.68 -3.45 -13.59
CA TYR A 829 -16.29 -3.88 -12.33
C TYR A 829 -15.26 -4.40 -11.34
N VAL A 830 -14.31 -5.25 -11.78
CA VAL A 830 -13.29 -5.81 -10.89
C VAL A 830 -12.34 -4.72 -10.36
N LEU A 831 -12.04 -3.69 -11.16
CA LEU A 831 -11.27 -2.54 -10.67
C LEU A 831 -12.00 -1.73 -9.59
N ALA A 832 -13.34 -1.70 -9.64
CA ALA A 832 -14.20 -1.05 -8.65
C ALA A 832 -14.79 -2.03 -7.62
N PHE A 833 -14.13 -3.19 -7.40
CA PHE A 833 -14.66 -4.26 -6.56
C PHE A 833 -14.86 -3.82 -5.12
N ASP A 834 -15.84 -4.42 -4.45
CA ASP A 834 -16.14 -4.11 -3.05
C ASP A 834 -14.95 -4.40 -2.14
N SER A 835 -14.80 -3.59 -1.11
CA SER A 835 -13.76 -3.72 -0.08
C SER A 835 -14.35 -3.58 1.33
N ASP A 836 -13.47 -3.63 2.33
CA ASP A 836 -13.89 -3.48 3.74
C ASP A 836 -14.42 -2.09 4.08
N LEU A 837 -14.14 -1.08 3.26
CA LEU A 837 -14.51 0.31 3.47
C LEU A 837 -15.28 0.86 2.25
N ALA A 838 -16.28 1.69 2.52
CA ALA A 838 -16.98 2.42 1.48
C ALA A 838 -16.09 3.53 0.89
N PRO A 839 -16.24 3.87 -0.42
CA PRO A 839 -15.41 4.87 -1.09
C PRO A 839 -15.44 6.27 -0.45
N ILE A 840 -16.49 6.59 0.27
CA ILE A 840 -16.66 7.89 0.97
C ILE A 840 -15.76 8.02 2.19
N THR A 841 -15.29 6.90 2.76
CA THR A 841 -14.45 6.90 3.98
C THR A 841 -13.17 7.70 3.75
N GLY A 842 -12.84 8.59 4.65
CA GLY A 842 -11.69 9.49 4.56
C GLY A 842 -12.02 10.84 3.90
N GLN A 843 -13.05 10.94 3.07
CA GLN A 843 -13.32 12.17 2.31
C GLN A 843 -13.54 13.37 3.22
N GLN A 844 -12.84 14.47 2.90
CA GLN A 844 -12.83 15.71 3.67
C GLN A 844 -13.24 16.90 2.79
N VAL A 845 -13.91 17.86 3.36
CA VAL A 845 -14.21 19.15 2.70
C VAL A 845 -14.35 20.27 3.72
N THR A 846 -13.85 21.46 3.40
CA THR A 846 -13.99 22.65 4.22
C THR A 846 -14.93 23.65 3.56
N LEU A 847 -16.02 24.02 4.24
CA LEU A 847 -16.89 25.15 3.86
C LEU A 847 -16.23 26.45 4.30
N THR A 848 -16.27 27.42 3.40
CA THR A 848 -15.79 28.79 3.63
C THR A 848 -16.86 29.79 3.20
N SER A 849 -16.66 31.05 3.50
CA SER A 849 -17.55 32.15 3.05
C SER A 849 -17.64 32.27 1.52
N THR A 850 -16.69 31.70 0.77
CA THR A 850 -16.60 31.87 -0.69
C THR A 850 -16.95 30.62 -1.49
N ASN A 851 -16.90 29.41 -0.90
CA ASN A 851 -17.09 28.16 -1.63
C ASN A 851 -18.38 27.40 -1.29
N ALA A 852 -19.24 27.90 -0.42
CA ALA A 852 -20.40 27.18 0.10
C ALA A 852 -21.33 26.59 -1.01
N LYS A 853 -21.45 27.28 -2.16
CA LYS A 853 -22.23 26.79 -3.30
C LYS A 853 -21.59 25.56 -3.96
N ALA A 854 -20.28 25.53 -4.09
CA ALA A 854 -19.53 24.42 -4.73
C ALA A 854 -19.34 23.23 -3.78
N ALA A 855 -18.97 23.51 -2.52
CA ALA A 855 -18.69 22.49 -1.52
C ALA A 855 -19.95 21.93 -0.83
N GLY A 856 -21.05 22.67 -0.82
CA GLY A 856 -22.33 22.26 -0.23
C GLY A 856 -22.84 20.89 -0.69
N PRO A 857 -22.86 20.59 -2.01
CA PRO A 857 -23.24 19.26 -2.50
C PRO A 857 -22.36 18.13 -1.97
N ARG A 858 -21.04 18.38 -1.79
CA ARG A 858 -20.13 17.40 -1.20
C ARG A 858 -20.50 17.14 0.27
N VAL A 859 -20.78 18.15 1.07
CA VAL A 859 -21.24 17.97 2.46
C VAL A 859 -22.54 17.16 2.49
N THR A 860 -23.50 17.47 1.61
CA THR A 860 -24.76 16.70 1.51
C THR A 860 -24.51 15.23 1.15
N LEU A 861 -23.55 14.94 0.27
CA LEU A 861 -23.13 13.58 -0.03
C LEU A 861 -22.59 12.88 1.22
N LEU A 862 -21.70 13.54 1.99
CA LEU A 862 -21.15 12.99 3.24
C LEU A 862 -22.27 12.62 4.24
N GLU A 863 -23.28 13.48 4.41
CA GLU A 863 -24.44 13.21 5.28
C GLU A 863 -25.26 12.02 4.81
N GLN A 864 -25.50 11.92 3.49
CA GLN A 864 -26.23 10.80 2.90
C GLN A 864 -25.48 9.48 3.11
N ARG A 865 -24.15 9.49 2.97
CA ARG A 865 -23.34 8.28 3.17
C ARG A 865 -23.21 7.91 4.65
N ALA A 866 -23.17 8.87 5.55
CA ALA A 866 -23.22 8.63 6.99
C ALA A 866 -24.55 7.99 7.44
N ALA A 867 -25.62 8.15 6.67
CA ALA A 867 -26.90 7.47 6.89
C ALA A 867 -26.98 6.10 6.20
N ALA A 868 -26.18 5.85 5.16
CA ALA A 868 -26.27 4.64 4.33
C ALA A 868 -25.75 3.39 5.06
N PRO A 869 -26.45 2.25 4.94
CA PRO A 869 -25.98 1.00 5.53
C PRO A 869 -24.77 0.43 4.78
N PHE A 870 -23.87 -0.20 5.51
CA PHE A 870 -22.72 -0.90 4.99
C PHE A 870 -22.48 -2.21 5.74
N VAL A 871 -21.83 -3.16 5.11
CA VAL A 871 -21.52 -4.45 5.74
C VAL A 871 -20.04 -4.77 5.50
N SER A 872 -19.29 -4.95 6.59
CA SER A 872 -17.92 -5.44 6.56
C SER A 872 -17.62 -6.23 7.82
N LYS A 873 -17.16 -7.46 7.67
CA LYS A 873 -16.75 -8.30 8.80
C LYS A 873 -15.57 -7.67 9.55
N ALA A 874 -14.65 -7.03 8.85
CA ALA A 874 -13.51 -6.35 9.48
C ALA A 874 -13.96 -5.20 10.37
N LEU A 875 -15.05 -4.52 10.03
CA LEU A 875 -15.64 -3.42 10.80
C LEU A 875 -16.67 -3.86 11.84
N GLY A 876 -16.83 -5.17 12.07
CA GLY A 876 -17.76 -5.72 13.07
C GLY A 876 -19.14 -6.09 12.53
N GLY A 877 -19.36 -6.10 11.23
CA GLY A 877 -20.60 -6.55 10.57
C GLY A 877 -21.40 -5.41 9.95
N ALA A 878 -22.66 -5.23 10.37
CA ALA A 878 -23.52 -4.17 9.86
C ALA A 878 -23.17 -2.82 10.52
N VAL A 879 -22.70 -1.88 9.70
CA VAL A 879 -22.29 -0.53 10.11
C VAL A 879 -22.91 0.50 9.16
N LYS A 880 -22.53 1.76 9.26
CA LYS A 880 -22.75 2.79 8.24
C LYS A 880 -21.51 2.90 7.33
N GLU A 881 -21.64 3.57 6.19
CA GLU A 881 -20.50 3.78 5.30
C GLU A 881 -19.39 4.64 5.94
N CYS A 882 -19.76 5.59 6.80
CA CYS A 882 -18.86 6.42 7.58
C CYS A 882 -19.55 6.97 8.82
N ASP A 883 -18.77 7.49 9.76
CA ASP A 883 -19.21 8.47 10.75
C ASP A 883 -18.85 9.87 10.23
N LEU A 884 -19.80 10.79 10.17
CA LEU A 884 -19.51 12.15 9.73
C LEU A 884 -19.22 13.04 10.93
N VAL A 885 -18.03 13.63 10.93
CA VAL A 885 -17.59 14.60 11.93
C VAL A 885 -17.44 15.98 11.31
N ALA A 886 -17.59 17.02 12.12
CA ALA A 886 -17.35 18.38 11.69
C ALA A 886 -16.62 19.17 12.78
N TRP A 887 -15.76 20.11 12.37
CA TRP A 887 -15.08 21.02 13.26
C TRP A 887 -15.27 22.46 12.84
N VAL A 888 -15.44 23.35 13.83
CA VAL A 888 -15.55 24.79 13.62
C VAL A 888 -14.91 25.56 14.78
N VAL A 889 -14.34 26.72 14.50
CA VAL A 889 -13.83 27.62 15.52
C VAL A 889 -14.99 28.23 16.29
N GLN A 890 -15.01 28.03 17.60
CA GLN A 890 -15.98 28.65 18.50
C GLN A 890 -15.25 29.26 19.71
N GLY A 891 -15.39 30.57 19.88
CA GLY A 891 -14.67 31.28 20.91
C GLY A 891 -13.15 31.25 20.71
N ARG A 892 -12.40 30.63 21.63
CA ARG A 892 -10.94 30.49 21.58
C ARG A 892 -10.47 29.07 21.25
N GLY A 893 -11.33 28.21 20.76
CA GLY A 893 -11.01 26.80 20.48
C GLY A 893 -11.75 26.26 19.27
N VAL A 894 -11.40 25.05 18.89
CA VAL A 894 -12.09 24.28 17.87
C VAL A 894 -13.09 23.34 18.55
N THR A 895 -14.34 23.38 18.14
CA THR A 895 -15.40 22.49 18.63
C THR A 895 -15.68 21.40 17.60
N GLY A 896 -15.64 20.14 18.03
CA GLY A 896 -16.02 18.99 17.24
C GLY A 896 -17.48 18.61 17.40
N TYR A 897 -18.08 18.16 16.31
CA TYR A 897 -19.45 17.68 16.22
C TYR A 897 -19.49 16.32 15.53
N LEU A 898 -20.42 15.49 15.97
CA LEU A 898 -20.75 14.22 15.35
C LEU A 898 -22.15 14.28 14.76
N PHE A 899 -22.31 13.89 13.51
CA PHE A 899 -23.61 13.85 12.83
C PHE A 899 -24.48 12.70 13.35
N ASP A 900 -25.70 13.00 13.69
CA ASP A 900 -26.73 12.02 14.00
C ASP A 900 -27.61 11.80 12.75
N PRO A 901 -27.43 10.69 12.01
CA PRO A 901 -28.15 10.47 10.76
C PRO A 901 -29.65 10.21 10.93
N VAL A 902 -30.10 9.96 12.16
CA VAL A 902 -31.55 9.79 12.46
C VAL A 902 -32.23 11.13 12.69
N ALA A 903 -31.56 11.99 13.45
CA ALA A 903 -32.09 13.33 13.74
C ALA A 903 -31.78 14.34 12.62
N GLY A 904 -30.73 14.13 11.82
CA GLY A 904 -30.21 15.10 10.86
C GLY A 904 -29.47 16.27 11.50
N ASP A 905 -29.06 16.13 12.76
CA ASP A 905 -28.40 17.17 13.56
C ASP A 905 -26.94 16.80 13.83
N PHE A 906 -26.12 17.81 14.09
CA PHE A 906 -24.75 17.69 14.57
C PHE A 906 -24.69 17.88 16.09
N VAL A 907 -24.12 16.93 16.80
CA VAL A 907 -24.13 16.87 18.26
C VAL A 907 -22.72 17.08 18.78
N ALA A 908 -22.51 18.08 19.63
CA ALA A 908 -21.24 18.29 20.33
C ALA A 908 -21.03 17.25 21.44
N GLU A 909 -19.82 17.22 22.01
CA GLU A 909 -19.49 16.34 23.13
C GLU A 909 -20.58 16.40 24.22
N ARG A 910 -20.99 15.23 24.71
CA ARG A 910 -22.01 15.03 25.76
C ARG A 910 -23.43 15.46 25.43
N GLY A 911 -23.73 15.71 24.15
CA GLY A 911 -25.09 16.05 23.72
C GLY A 911 -25.62 17.42 24.23
N ALA A 912 -24.71 18.24 24.81
CA ALA A 912 -25.09 19.53 25.41
C ALA A 912 -25.48 20.59 24.38
N VAL A 913 -24.90 20.51 23.17
CA VAL A 913 -25.22 21.46 22.09
C VAL A 913 -25.55 20.64 20.83
N LYS A 914 -26.67 20.95 20.23
CA LYS A 914 -27.08 20.40 18.92
C LYS A 914 -27.23 21.57 17.94
N LEU A 915 -26.71 21.39 16.75
CA LEU A 915 -26.88 22.29 15.63
C LEU A 915 -27.54 21.53 14.47
N SER A 916 -28.55 22.16 13.88
CA SER A 916 -29.04 21.64 12.59
C SER A 916 -27.96 21.79 11.52
N ASP A 917 -28.00 20.97 10.48
CA ASP A 917 -27.12 21.10 9.32
C ASP A 917 -27.05 22.52 8.79
N ALA A 918 -28.24 23.16 8.58
CA ALA A 918 -28.30 24.52 8.10
C ALA A 918 -27.61 25.53 9.05
N SER A 919 -27.77 25.34 10.38
CA SER A 919 -27.10 26.20 11.37
C SER A 919 -25.60 26.04 11.39
N LEU A 920 -25.11 24.81 11.26
CA LEU A 920 -23.64 24.51 11.22
C LEU A 920 -23.03 25.10 9.93
N ARG A 921 -23.62 24.85 8.78
CA ARG A 921 -23.14 25.40 7.49
C ARG A 921 -23.17 26.93 7.46
N ALA A 922 -24.17 27.57 8.11
CA ALA A 922 -24.26 29.02 8.17
C ALA A 922 -23.09 29.68 8.92
N LEU A 923 -22.41 28.98 9.83
CA LEU A 923 -21.20 29.47 10.51
C LEU A 923 -20.08 29.79 9.51
N ALA A 924 -19.94 28.99 8.48
CA ALA A 924 -18.91 29.17 7.45
C ALA A 924 -19.04 30.48 6.65
N ALA A 925 -20.20 31.17 6.71
CA ALA A 925 -20.38 32.49 6.09
C ALA A 925 -19.53 33.58 6.77
N THR A 926 -19.07 33.34 8.01
CA THR A 926 -18.23 34.27 8.76
C THR A 926 -16.76 33.90 8.56
N PRO A 927 -15.88 34.76 7.98
CA PRO A 927 -14.45 34.49 7.87
C PRO A 927 -13.82 34.14 9.23
N GLY A 928 -13.00 33.10 9.29
CA GLY A 928 -12.42 32.56 10.52
C GLY A 928 -13.31 31.56 11.27
N GLN A 929 -14.48 31.24 10.71
CA GLN A 929 -15.39 30.19 11.21
C GLN A 929 -15.65 29.14 10.12
N GLU A 930 -14.61 28.80 9.36
CA GLU A 930 -14.65 27.72 8.38
C GLU A 930 -15.08 26.42 9.06
N VAL A 931 -15.90 25.63 8.37
CA VAL A 931 -16.40 24.35 8.87
C VAL A 931 -15.79 23.23 8.05
N THR A 932 -14.97 22.41 8.69
CA THR A 932 -14.36 21.23 8.06
C THR A 932 -15.15 19.99 8.40
N PHE A 933 -15.60 19.27 7.39
CA PHE A 933 -16.31 18.00 7.49
C PHE A 933 -15.37 16.84 7.07
N LEU A 934 -15.47 15.71 7.76
CA LEU A 934 -14.70 14.50 7.50
C LEU A 934 -15.57 13.26 7.66
N ALA A 935 -15.58 12.40 6.65
CA ALA A 935 -16.15 11.06 6.70
C ALA A 935 -15.15 10.12 7.39
N ALA A 936 -15.22 10.00 8.69
CA ALA A 936 -14.37 9.13 9.49
C ALA A 936 -14.74 7.64 9.27
N THR A 937 -13.83 6.72 9.59
CA THR A 937 -14.13 5.29 9.58
C THR A 937 -15.28 4.98 10.53
N PRO A 938 -16.19 4.06 10.16
CA PRO A 938 -17.32 3.69 11.01
C PRO A 938 -16.91 3.30 12.42
N GLY A 939 -17.51 3.91 13.44
CA GLY A 939 -17.22 3.72 14.86
C GLY A 939 -16.11 4.62 15.44
N SER A 940 -15.30 5.26 14.59
CA SER A 940 -14.23 6.18 15.05
C SER A 940 -14.66 7.62 15.25
N GLY A 941 -15.85 7.98 14.78
CA GLY A 941 -16.36 9.35 14.82
C GLY A 941 -16.30 10.04 16.18
N PRO A 942 -16.74 9.40 17.30
CA PRO A 942 -16.65 10.01 18.63
C PRO A 942 -15.21 10.35 19.05
N ARG A 943 -14.27 9.47 18.79
CA ARG A 943 -12.84 9.68 19.09
C ARG A 943 -12.31 10.85 18.28
N ILE A 944 -12.60 10.87 16.99
CA ILE A 944 -12.09 11.89 16.07
C ILE A 944 -12.73 13.26 16.33
N ALA A 945 -14.04 13.31 16.63
CA ALA A 945 -14.75 14.56 16.92
C ALA A 945 -14.34 15.16 18.28
N PHE A 946 -14.19 14.32 19.31
CA PHE A 946 -14.13 14.78 20.71
C PHE A 946 -12.78 14.51 21.39
N GLY A 947 -11.86 13.78 20.74
CA GLY A 947 -10.60 13.34 21.33
C GLY A 947 -10.77 12.13 22.25
N ASP A 948 -9.64 11.53 22.66
CA ASP A 948 -9.64 10.41 23.58
C ASP A 948 -10.04 10.85 24.98
N THR A 949 -11.19 10.40 25.44
CA THR A 949 -11.64 10.64 26.84
C THR A 949 -10.98 9.68 27.83
N ALA A 950 -10.18 8.72 27.36
CA ALA A 950 -9.57 7.66 28.18
C ALA A 950 -8.17 8.01 28.69
N THR A 951 -7.48 9.00 28.15
CA THR A 951 -6.18 9.45 28.63
C THR A 951 -6.25 10.91 29.07
N SER A 952 -5.82 11.14 30.30
CA SER A 952 -5.75 12.46 30.97
C SER A 952 -4.74 13.40 30.30
N VAL A 953 -5.06 13.90 29.10
CA VAL A 953 -4.33 15.00 28.48
C VAL A 953 -5.13 16.28 28.69
N PRO A 954 -4.50 17.41 29.02
CA PRO A 954 -5.23 18.64 29.31
C PRO A 954 -6.14 19.04 28.15
N ARG A 955 -7.42 19.22 28.44
CA ARG A 955 -8.40 19.70 27.46
C ARG A 955 -7.92 21.01 26.87
N LEU A 956 -8.11 21.17 25.56
CA LEU A 956 -8.04 22.48 24.92
C LEU A 956 -9.00 23.43 25.66
N ARG A 957 -8.45 24.35 26.48
CA ARG A 957 -9.15 25.50 27.02
C ARG A 957 -8.83 26.74 26.20
#